data_0141b1adbf39e06517e0b26268865693
#
_entry.id   0141b1adbf39e06517e0b26268865693
#
_cell.length_a   1.000
_cell.length_b   1.000
_cell.length_c   1.000
_cell.angle_alpha   90.00
_cell.angle_beta   90.00
_cell.angle_gamma   90.00
#
_symmetry.space_group_name_H-M   'P 1'
#
loop_
_entity.id
_entity.type
_entity.pdbx_description
1 polymer ?
#
loop_
_entity_poly.entity_id
_entity_poly.type
_entity_poly.pdbx_seq_one_letter_code
_entity_poly.pdbx_strand_id
1 'polypeptide(L)'
;LVELAIHAGDHTGTPHLEELTLQAPFVLAPEQALQLQIAVGPPDASARRTLTIHSRPDSGDVPSDAPWTQHAQGTLTPQLPSVEADSSSDLSNWPPPGAQPITLHDTYEDLAAQGYHYGPVFQGLKAAWRAGNDIYAEVALPPEAHQDAGAFGVHPALLDAALHANLFDEGDSQDSAEGPRLPFAWSGVSVHAAGATSLRVRVTSHGPDEASVLAADSTGAPVISIRSLAARAVSAEQLAAAGSDDDALLRPSWAERAGWSPSEEPAGSWAVIGSSEDDRLVAAFGAEAPVFSDLAALRATPGPVPDFVALACTGALACTGSENHGTGLLDRMRTATVRVLEAVQEWLADPRFIDSRLVILTNGAAGPGAEPGTAVDLVHAPLWGLVRSAQAEHPGGRLLLLDWDGTPPSVQLLRSAAATDGTELALRDGKLWEPLLVREQQSAVEAIGAPWGDPEGTVLITGGTGGLGAAVARHLATRYGARRLLLVSRRGEKAPGAHELAQELAEFGTEAVPVACDVADRAALEKLLAEIPSCHPLTAVIHTAGVADNSLIETQTARSVDSVLRPKADAAWHLHELTQHQPLAVFVLFSSTAGLFVGAGQANYAASNVFLDALARHRRTQGLPALSLAWGLWAETQGMAGRLVEADLERIRRMGMRPLPTGRALALLDSAMAVDAPVLVPVGLEAAVLRSPGGPVPALLRTLVRNPMRRAVPAAAAAAPAAAAEALSLRLSGLSQADRDLLLLDLVRDNAAAVLGHGSGQHIDPERAFKDIGFDSLAAVDLRNLLGAATGLRLPATLVFDFPAPAVLAAHLAAELVPALSSRQSLFAEIDRLESALLASPPDEGEHDGEHAEVAALLDTLVRKWRDRRGAGQDAVVRTDYESATDDELFAALDGEIGLP
;
A
#
# COMPACT_ATOMS: atom_id res chain seq x y z
N LEU A 1 12.04 -8.55 -26.78
CA LEU A 1 11.74 -9.76 -25.99
C LEU A 1 11.50 -10.98 -26.90
N VAL A 2 10.76 -10.83 -28.04
CA VAL A 2 10.53 -11.91 -29.01
C VAL A 2 11.85 -12.44 -29.59
N GLU A 3 12.74 -11.56 -30.03
CA GLU A 3 14.06 -11.93 -30.56
C GLU A 3 14.91 -12.65 -29.50
N LEU A 4 14.88 -12.20 -28.25
CA LEU A 4 15.57 -12.86 -27.14
C LEU A 4 15.02 -14.27 -26.89
N ALA A 5 13.71 -14.46 -27.02
CA ALA A 5 13.06 -15.76 -26.86
C ALA A 5 13.46 -16.72 -28.00
N ILE A 6 13.48 -16.26 -29.25
CA ILE A 6 13.89 -17.03 -30.42
C ILE A 6 15.35 -17.44 -30.32
N HIS A 7 16.23 -16.50 -29.97
CA HIS A 7 17.66 -16.78 -29.78
C HIS A 7 17.91 -17.84 -28.71
N ALA A 8 17.20 -17.79 -27.58
CA ALA A 8 17.29 -18.82 -26.55
C ALA A 8 16.74 -20.19 -27.05
N GLY A 9 15.72 -20.17 -27.89
CA GLY A 9 15.16 -21.36 -28.58
C GLY A 9 16.16 -22.03 -29.51
N ASP A 10 16.87 -21.26 -30.31
CA ASP A 10 17.91 -21.77 -31.22
C ASP A 10 19.02 -22.50 -30.45
N HIS A 11 19.45 -21.96 -29.31
CA HIS A 11 20.46 -22.61 -28.46
C HIS A 11 19.96 -23.90 -27.79
N THR A 12 18.66 -24.08 -27.65
CA THR A 12 18.07 -25.26 -26.98
C THR A 12 17.43 -26.26 -27.93
N GLY A 13 17.51 -26.01 -29.25
CA GLY A 13 16.92 -26.88 -30.30
C GLY A 13 15.40 -26.78 -30.39
N THR A 14 14.83 -25.68 -29.96
CA THR A 14 13.39 -25.35 -30.02
C THR A 14 13.18 -23.99 -30.68
N PRO A 15 13.43 -23.87 -32.01
CA PRO A 15 13.57 -22.59 -32.69
C PRO A 15 12.26 -21.80 -32.91
N HIS A 16 11.12 -22.39 -32.54
CA HIS A 16 9.83 -21.76 -32.73
C HIS A 16 9.23 -21.38 -31.41
N LEU A 17 8.60 -20.18 -31.38
CA LEU A 17 7.89 -19.66 -30.22
C LEU A 17 6.39 -20.01 -30.36
N GLU A 18 5.92 -20.98 -29.57
CA GLU A 18 4.52 -21.41 -29.56
C GLU A 18 3.64 -20.31 -28.98
N GLU A 19 4.07 -19.71 -27.85
CA GLU A 19 3.38 -18.62 -27.16
C GLU A 19 4.40 -17.79 -26.37
N LEU A 20 4.18 -16.46 -26.30
CA LEU A 20 4.87 -15.53 -25.42
C LEU A 20 3.89 -14.50 -24.91
N THR A 21 3.70 -14.42 -23.60
CA THR A 21 2.85 -13.44 -22.95
C THR A 21 3.72 -12.45 -22.17
N LEU A 22 3.51 -11.15 -22.40
CA LEU A 22 4.17 -10.07 -21.67
C LEU A 22 3.42 -9.79 -20.36
N GLN A 23 4.12 -9.87 -19.23
CA GLN A 23 3.55 -9.72 -17.89
C GLN A 23 3.78 -8.33 -17.33
N ALA A 24 4.96 -7.75 -17.58
CA ALA A 24 5.32 -6.40 -17.20
C ALA A 24 6.01 -5.69 -18.36
N PRO A 25 5.74 -4.40 -18.60
CA PRO A 25 6.47 -3.61 -19.58
C PRO A 25 7.97 -3.62 -19.28
N PHE A 26 8.78 -3.72 -20.33
CA PHE A 26 10.23 -3.61 -20.24
C PHE A 26 10.61 -2.17 -20.54
N VAL A 27 10.91 -1.39 -19.49
CA VAL A 27 11.22 0.04 -19.60
C VAL A 27 12.69 0.26 -19.31
N LEU A 28 13.41 0.93 -20.21
CA LEU A 28 14.79 1.40 -20.06
C LEU A 28 14.76 2.90 -19.82
N ALA A 29 15.07 3.33 -18.59
CA ALA A 29 15.24 4.75 -18.30
C ALA A 29 16.60 5.26 -18.86
N PRO A 30 16.71 6.54 -19.25
CA PRO A 30 17.99 7.14 -19.62
C PRO A 30 19.04 6.92 -18.52
N GLU A 31 20.24 6.52 -18.89
CA GLU A 31 21.37 6.25 -17.98
C GLU A 31 21.22 5.02 -17.06
N GLN A 32 20.18 4.20 -17.22
CA GLN A 32 20.00 2.97 -16.47
C GLN A 32 20.49 1.76 -17.26
N ALA A 33 21.39 0.95 -16.66
CA ALA A 33 21.76 -0.36 -17.16
C ALA A 33 20.92 -1.44 -16.47
N LEU A 34 20.49 -2.47 -17.22
CA LEU A 34 19.73 -3.60 -16.69
C LEU A 34 20.47 -4.90 -17.01
N GLN A 35 20.57 -5.78 -16.02
CA GLN A 35 20.93 -7.18 -16.24
C GLN A 35 19.69 -7.94 -16.73
N LEU A 36 19.84 -8.73 -17.81
CA LEU A 36 18.78 -9.60 -18.32
C LEU A 36 19.11 -11.04 -18.01
N GLN A 37 18.10 -11.81 -17.60
CA GLN A 37 18.16 -13.24 -17.42
C GLN A 37 17.06 -13.91 -18.24
N ILE A 38 17.46 -14.83 -19.11
CA ILE A 38 16.55 -15.70 -19.88
C ILE A 38 16.71 -17.12 -19.31
N ALA A 39 15.63 -17.66 -18.77
CA ALA A 39 15.62 -19.01 -18.24
C ALA A 39 14.77 -19.92 -19.14
N VAL A 40 15.37 -21.02 -19.62
CA VAL A 40 14.69 -22.06 -20.41
C VAL A 40 14.61 -23.33 -19.60
N GLY A 41 13.40 -23.83 -19.39
CA GLY A 41 13.10 -25.03 -18.60
C GLY A 41 13.49 -26.35 -19.33
N PRO A 42 13.41 -27.49 -18.63
CA PRO A 42 13.60 -28.80 -19.22
C PRO A 42 12.49 -29.08 -20.25
N PRO A 43 12.76 -29.97 -21.24
CA PRO A 43 11.74 -30.35 -22.21
C PRO A 43 10.60 -31.16 -21.55
N ASP A 44 9.36 -30.90 -21.96
CA ASP A 44 8.21 -31.72 -21.59
C ASP A 44 8.12 -33.02 -22.48
N ALA A 45 7.05 -33.79 -22.30
CA ALA A 45 6.83 -35.02 -23.06
C ALA A 45 6.69 -34.81 -24.60
N SER A 46 6.43 -33.56 -25.02
CA SER A 46 6.30 -33.13 -26.41
C SER A 46 7.54 -32.36 -26.89
N ALA A 47 8.64 -32.42 -26.14
CA ALA A 47 9.89 -31.68 -26.37
C ALA A 47 9.73 -30.14 -26.35
N ARG A 48 8.63 -29.59 -25.81
CA ARG A 48 8.42 -28.17 -25.60
C ARG A 48 9.14 -27.73 -24.33
N ARG A 49 9.54 -26.46 -24.29
CA ARG A 49 10.25 -25.87 -23.13
C ARG A 49 9.58 -24.61 -22.68
N THR A 50 9.45 -24.44 -21.38
CA THR A 50 9.04 -23.15 -20.81
C THR A 50 10.18 -22.16 -20.93
N LEU A 51 9.82 -20.88 -21.14
CA LEU A 51 10.75 -19.74 -21.20
C LEU A 51 10.25 -18.66 -20.25
N THR A 52 11.18 -18.03 -19.53
CA THR A 52 10.91 -16.79 -18.77
C THR A 52 12.02 -15.78 -19.00
N ILE A 53 11.65 -14.50 -19.08
CA ILE A 53 12.59 -13.38 -19.26
C ILE A 53 12.45 -12.44 -18.08
N HIS A 54 13.57 -12.16 -17.43
CA HIS A 54 13.63 -11.33 -16.24
C HIS A 54 14.67 -10.22 -16.41
N SER A 55 14.47 -9.11 -15.69
CA SER A 55 15.50 -8.07 -15.54
C SER A 55 15.70 -7.66 -14.09
N ARG A 56 16.85 -7.07 -13.82
CA ARG A 56 17.15 -6.32 -12.61
C ARG A 56 18.09 -5.16 -12.92
N PRO A 57 18.13 -4.08 -12.11
CA PRO A 57 19.11 -3.00 -12.30
C PRO A 57 20.55 -3.51 -12.25
N ASP A 58 21.41 -2.98 -13.14
CA ASP A 58 22.85 -3.25 -13.19
C ASP A 58 23.61 -2.01 -12.69
N SER A 59 23.50 -1.73 -11.38
CA SER A 59 24.29 -0.69 -10.74
C SER A 59 25.24 -1.35 -9.74
N GLY A 60 26.48 -0.87 -9.66
CA GLY A 60 27.53 -1.46 -8.82
C GLY A 60 27.20 -1.54 -7.32
N ASP A 61 26.12 -0.87 -6.89
CA ASP A 61 25.62 -0.83 -5.52
C ASP A 61 24.40 -1.76 -5.28
N VAL A 62 23.96 -2.53 -6.30
CA VAL A 62 22.83 -3.46 -6.14
C VAL A 62 23.34 -4.74 -5.48
N PRO A 63 22.75 -5.17 -4.35
CA PRO A 63 23.07 -6.46 -3.73
C PRO A 63 22.89 -7.61 -4.72
N SER A 64 23.74 -8.63 -4.63
CA SER A 64 23.71 -9.79 -5.54
C SER A 64 22.41 -10.60 -5.48
N ASP A 65 21.60 -10.40 -4.45
CA ASP A 65 20.30 -11.02 -4.15
C ASP A 65 19.09 -10.14 -4.50
N ALA A 66 19.31 -9.01 -5.20
CA ALA A 66 18.20 -8.17 -5.66
C ALA A 66 17.18 -8.98 -6.48
N PRO A 67 15.87 -8.78 -6.24
CA PRO A 67 14.83 -9.56 -6.90
C PRO A 67 14.81 -9.32 -8.41
N TRP A 68 14.51 -10.37 -9.16
CA TRP A 68 14.33 -10.32 -10.60
C TRP A 68 12.87 -9.99 -10.95
N THR A 69 12.65 -8.99 -11.81
CA THR A 69 11.32 -8.68 -12.36
C THR A 69 11.05 -9.53 -13.58
N GLN A 70 9.99 -10.30 -13.59
CA GLN A 70 9.57 -11.11 -14.76
C GLN A 70 8.79 -10.27 -15.75
N HIS A 71 9.32 -10.15 -16.98
CA HIS A 71 8.72 -9.38 -18.07
C HIS A 71 7.92 -10.23 -19.04
N ALA A 72 8.35 -11.46 -19.28
CA ALA A 72 7.67 -12.35 -20.21
C ALA A 72 7.75 -13.81 -19.76
N GLN A 73 6.73 -14.57 -20.16
CA GLN A 73 6.68 -16.01 -20.02
C GLN A 73 6.16 -16.61 -21.33
N GLY A 74 6.74 -17.73 -21.75
CA GLY A 74 6.36 -18.39 -23.01
C GLY A 74 6.69 -19.86 -23.07
N THR A 75 6.40 -20.44 -24.23
CA THR A 75 6.67 -21.82 -24.57
C THR A 75 7.39 -21.90 -25.89
N LEU A 76 8.56 -22.55 -25.92
CA LEU A 76 9.34 -22.87 -27.11
C LEU A 76 9.02 -24.28 -27.57
N THR A 77 8.99 -24.50 -28.91
CA THR A 77 8.69 -25.80 -29.51
C THR A 77 9.66 -26.13 -30.63
N PRO A 78 10.03 -27.42 -30.83
CA PRO A 78 10.83 -27.84 -31.96
C PRO A 78 10.07 -27.82 -33.30
N GLN A 79 8.74 -27.87 -33.25
CA GLN A 79 7.87 -27.82 -34.44
C GLN A 79 6.56 -27.09 -34.11
N LEU A 80 6.17 -26.16 -34.98
CA LEU A 80 4.81 -25.64 -34.99
C LEU A 80 3.89 -26.57 -35.83
N PRO A 81 2.58 -26.62 -35.47
CA PRO A 81 1.59 -27.29 -36.33
C PRO A 81 1.68 -26.70 -37.74
N SER A 82 1.79 -27.54 -38.77
CA SER A 82 1.80 -27.11 -40.15
C SER A 82 0.47 -26.42 -40.45
N VAL A 83 0.54 -25.10 -40.69
CA VAL A 83 -0.57 -24.38 -41.32
C VAL A 83 -0.50 -24.74 -42.79
N GLU A 84 -1.60 -25.29 -43.38
CA GLU A 84 -1.72 -25.41 -44.82
C GLU A 84 -1.39 -24.05 -45.44
N ALA A 85 -0.38 -24.01 -46.30
CA ALA A 85 0.03 -22.78 -46.97
C ALA A 85 -1.17 -22.33 -47.83
N ASP A 86 -1.88 -21.34 -47.33
CA ASP A 86 -2.95 -20.69 -48.09
C ASP A 86 -2.29 -20.05 -49.30
N SER A 87 -2.77 -20.39 -50.47
CA SER A 87 -2.23 -19.89 -51.78
C SER A 87 -2.30 -18.37 -51.95
N SER A 88 -2.88 -17.68 -50.95
CA SER A 88 -2.93 -16.21 -50.86
C SER A 88 -1.69 -15.58 -50.17
N SER A 89 -0.71 -16.38 -49.72
CA SER A 89 0.47 -15.93 -48.96
C SER A 89 1.68 -15.55 -49.83
N ASP A 90 1.52 -15.48 -51.17
CA ASP A 90 2.60 -15.10 -52.10
C ASP A 90 2.83 -13.58 -52.14
N LEU A 91 3.94 -13.12 -51.54
CA LEU A 91 4.41 -11.72 -51.54
C LEU A 91 5.40 -11.41 -52.71
N SER A 92 5.50 -12.34 -53.72
CA SER A 92 6.36 -12.15 -54.87
C SER A 92 5.84 -11.06 -55.84
N ASN A 93 4.51 -10.96 -55.99
CA ASN A 93 3.86 -9.91 -56.76
C ASN A 93 3.60 -8.69 -55.85
N TRP A 94 4.37 -7.63 -56.04
CA TRP A 94 4.36 -6.49 -55.14
C TRP A 94 4.27 -5.13 -55.85
N PRO A 95 3.44 -4.16 -55.40
CA PRO A 95 2.37 -4.39 -54.42
C PRO A 95 1.28 -5.34 -54.98
N PRO A 96 0.42 -5.99 -54.15
CA PRO A 96 -0.60 -6.91 -54.64
C PRO A 96 -1.55 -6.22 -55.63
N PRO A 97 -2.01 -6.94 -56.66
CA PRO A 97 -2.92 -6.38 -57.68
C PRO A 97 -4.21 -5.85 -57.01
N GLY A 98 -4.55 -4.56 -57.30
CA GLY A 98 -5.75 -3.92 -56.77
C GLY A 98 -5.59 -3.27 -55.40
N ALA A 99 -4.43 -3.37 -54.75
CA ALA A 99 -4.15 -2.70 -53.49
C ALA A 99 -4.14 -1.16 -53.67
N GLN A 100 -4.79 -0.46 -52.77
CA GLN A 100 -4.89 0.99 -52.72
C GLN A 100 -3.76 1.57 -51.86
N PRO A 101 -2.96 2.55 -52.35
CA PRO A 101 -1.88 3.14 -51.57
C PRO A 101 -2.42 3.94 -50.40
N ILE A 102 -1.76 3.81 -49.23
CA ILE A 102 -1.99 4.60 -48.01
C ILE A 102 -0.96 5.74 -48.01
N THR A 103 -1.42 6.98 -47.79
CA THR A 103 -0.54 8.15 -47.72
C THR A 103 0.20 8.18 -46.41
N LEU A 104 1.52 8.22 -46.41
CA LEU A 104 2.38 8.20 -45.23
C LEU A 104 2.94 9.62 -44.88
N HIS A 105 2.26 10.68 -45.26
CA HIS A 105 2.71 12.05 -44.92
C HIS A 105 2.47 12.30 -43.45
N ASP A 106 3.49 12.71 -42.74
CA ASP A 106 3.47 13.00 -41.28
C ASP A 106 3.09 11.83 -40.35
N THR A 107 3.14 10.58 -40.84
CA THR A 107 2.74 9.36 -40.05
C THR A 107 3.41 9.27 -38.67
N TYR A 108 4.72 9.56 -38.58
CA TYR A 108 5.42 9.48 -37.30
C TYR A 108 5.14 10.68 -36.36
N GLU A 109 4.71 11.82 -36.93
CA GLU A 109 4.19 12.97 -36.14
C GLU A 109 2.79 12.65 -35.59
N ASP A 110 1.93 12.02 -36.40
CA ASP A 110 0.61 11.56 -35.98
C ASP A 110 0.72 10.48 -34.92
N LEU A 111 1.65 9.54 -35.08
CA LEU A 111 1.93 8.51 -34.07
C LEU A 111 2.47 9.11 -32.77
N ALA A 112 3.31 10.14 -32.86
CA ALA A 112 3.81 10.84 -31.66
C ALA A 112 2.67 11.58 -30.92
N ALA A 113 1.72 12.16 -31.65
CA ALA A 113 0.51 12.76 -31.04
C ALA A 113 -0.38 11.72 -30.34
N GLN A 114 -0.36 10.46 -30.77
CA GLN A 114 -1.03 9.32 -30.13
C GLN A 114 -0.22 8.69 -28.99
N GLY A 115 1.00 9.19 -28.70
CA GLY A 115 1.86 8.70 -27.61
C GLY A 115 2.95 7.70 -28.06
N TYR A 116 3.13 7.44 -29.38
CA TYR A 116 4.18 6.58 -29.89
C TYR A 116 5.38 7.41 -30.38
N HIS A 117 6.40 7.58 -29.55
CA HIS A 117 7.60 8.36 -29.87
C HIS A 117 8.72 7.48 -30.41
N TYR A 118 8.78 7.28 -31.71
CA TYR A 118 9.79 6.44 -32.36
C TYR A 118 11.09 7.23 -32.66
N GLY A 119 12.22 6.70 -32.17
CA GLY A 119 13.54 7.21 -32.57
C GLY A 119 13.86 6.88 -34.04
N PRO A 120 14.86 7.55 -34.65
CA PRO A 120 15.14 7.47 -36.10
C PRO A 120 15.34 6.04 -36.63
N VAL A 121 15.94 5.15 -35.85
CA VAL A 121 16.18 3.75 -36.26
C VAL A 121 14.87 2.94 -36.36
N PHE A 122 13.84 3.31 -35.60
CA PHE A 122 12.53 2.66 -35.58
C PHE A 122 11.54 3.26 -36.59
N GLN A 123 11.90 4.33 -37.33
CA GLN A 123 11.06 4.94 -38.36
C GLN A 123 11.27 4.23 -39.71
N GLY A 124 11.04 2.89 -39.70
CA GLY A 124 11.36 2.01 -40.80
C GLY A 124 10.28 1.89 -41.89
N LEU A 125 9.07 2.40 -41.71
CA LEU A 125 7.97 2.30 -42.68
C LEU A 125 8.24 3.21 -43.89
N LYS A 126 8.18 2.63 -45.10
CA LYS A 126 8.52 3.30 -46.41
C LYS A 126 7.31 3.48 -47.31
N ALA A 127 6.43 2.49 -47.38
CA ALA A 127 5.20 2.50 -48.16
C ALA A 127 4.16 1.58 -47.55
N ALA A 128 2.88 1.88 -47.77
CA ALA A 128 1.77 1.01 -47.29
C ALA A 128 0.62 1.00 -48.33
N TRP A 129 -0.11 -0.10 -48.37
CA TRP A 129 -1.28 -0.30 -49.24
C TRP A 129 -2.35 -1.11 -48.49
N ARG A 130 -3.61 -0.91 -48.83
CA ARG A 130 -4.77 -1.67 -48.33
C ARG A 130 -5.40 -2.51 -49.43
N ALA A 131 -5.68 -3.78 -49.12
CA ALA A 131 -6.46 -4.66 -50.01
C ALA A 131 -7.44 -5.48 -49.15
N GLY A 132 -8.71 -5.10 -49.09
CA GLY A 132 -9.70 -5.70 -48.21
C GLY A 132 -9.34 -5.47 -46.73
N ASN A 133 -9.27 -6.54 -45.96
CA ASN A 133 -8.87 -6.52 -44.52
C ASN A 133 -7.35 -6.59 -44.31
N ASP A 134 -6.58 -6.71 -45.44
CA ASP A 134 -5.13 -6.82 -45.34
C ASP A 134 -4.46 -5.45 -45.55
N ILE A 135 -3.46 -5.18 -44.71
CA ILE A 135 -2.52 -4.06 -44.92
C ILE A 135 -1.19 -4.65 -45.39
N TYR A 136 -0.68 -4.07 -46.47
CA TYR A 136 0.63 -4.41 -47.01
C TYR A 136 1.58 -3.25 -46.79
N ALA A 137 2.82 -3.52 -46.38
CA ALA A 137 3.79 -2.48 -46.09
C ALA A 137 5.21 -2.85 -46.55
N GLU A 138 5.98 -1.87 -46.98
CA GLU A 138 7.43 -1.95 -47.13
C GLU A 138 8.09 -1.30 -45.93
N VAL A 139 8.98 -2.05 -45.29
CA VAL A 139 9.78 -1.56 -44.16
C VAL A 139 11.25 -1.77 -44.41
N ALA A 140 12.10 -0.86 -43.98
CA ALA A 140 13.54 -0.95 -44.14
C ALA A 140 14.29 -0.31 -42.97
N LEU A 141 15.40 -0.92 -42.57
CA LEU A 141 16.35 -0.30 -41.64
C LEU A 141 17.04 0.89 -42.29
N PRO A 142 17.42 1.93 -41.53
CA PRO A 142 18.29 2.97 -42.02
C PRO A 142 19.71 2.41 -42.23
N PRO A 143 20.51 3.01 -43.17
CA PRO A 143 21.82 2.47 -43.58
C PRO A 143 22.80 2.22 -42.44
N GLU A 144 22.75 3.03 -41.36
CA GLU A 144 23.59 2.89 -40.17
C GLU A 144 23.34 1.62 -39.36
N ALA A 145 22.12 1.05 -39.46
CA ALA A 145 21.72 -0.18 -38.75
C ALA A 145 21.92 -1.45 -39.60
N HIS A 146 22.35 -1.33 -40.89
CA HIS A 146 22.54 -2.50 -41.78
C HIS A 146 23.65 -3.44 -41.28
N GLN A 147 24.70 -2.91 -40.65
CA GLN A 147 25.84 -3.72 -40.18
C GLN A 147 25.40 -4.66 -39.05
N ASP A 148 24.44 -4.23 -38.25
CA ASP A 148 23.95 -4.98 -37.08
C ASP A 148 22.87 -6.02 -37.44
N ALA A 149 22.24 -5.90 -38.64
CA ALA A 149 21.13 -6.76 -39.05
C ALA A 149 21.48 -8.27 -39.01
N GLY A 150 22.73 -8.64 -39.34
CA GLY A 150 23.23 -10.01 -39.34
C GLY A 150 23.40 -10.61 -37.94
N ALA A 151 23.35 -9.81 -36.87
CA ALA A 151 23.44 -10.28 -35.50
C ALA A 151 22.10 -10.80 -34.93
N PHE A 152 21.01 -10.61 -35.67
CA PHE A 152 19.64 -10.96 -35.25
C PHE A 152 18.98 -11.92 -36.24
N GLY A 153 18.04 -12.75 -35.74
CA GLY A 153 17.11 -13.43 -36.62
C GLY A 153 16.29 -12.41 -37.43
N VAL A 154 15.63 -11.51 -36.73
CA VAL A 154 15.04 -10.30 -37.32
C VAL A 154 15.41 -9.10 -36.46
N HIS A 155 16.04 -8.10 -37.03
CA HIS A 155 16.46 -6.90 -36.28
C HIS A 155 15.24 -6.27 -35.54
N PRO A 156 15.33 -5.96 -34.25
CA PRO A 156 14.18 -5.50 -33.43
C PRO A 156 13.48 -4.27 -34.02
N ALA A 157 14.22 -3.30 -34.53
CA ALA A 157 13.63 -2.11 -35.16
C ALA A 157 12.92 -2.44 -36.49
N LEU A 158 13.36 -3.47 -37.22
CA LEU A 158 12.71 -3.90 -38.47
C LEU A 158 11.41 -4.66 -38.18
N LEU A 159 11.42 -5.50 -37.13
CA LEU A 159 10.21 -6.20 -36.66
C LEU A 159 9.18 -5.22 -36.14
N ASP A 160 9.60 -4.22 -35.35
CA ASP A 160 8.72 -3.19 -34.80
C ASP A 160 8.11 -2.36 -35.93
N ALA A 161 8.93 -1.90 -36.92
CA ALA A 161 8.44 -1.20 -38.09
C ALA A 161 7.40 -2.02 -38.89
N ALA A 162 7.53 -3.34 -38.94
CA ALA A 162 6.53 -4.23 -39.55
C ALA A 162 5.16 -4.18 -38.85
N LEU A 163 5.15 -3.93 -37.55
CA LEU A 163 3.92 -3.81 -36.76
C LEU A 163 3.25 -2.45 -36.91
N HIS A 164 3.97 -1.42 -37.35
CA HIS A 164 3.39 -0.09 -37.60
C HIS A 164 2.28 -0.16 -38.67
N ALA A 165 2.34 -1.14 -39.58
CA ALA A 165 1.28 -1.38 -40.56
C ALA A 165 -0.08 -1.66 -39.92
N ASN A 166 -0.11 -2.30 -38.73
CA ASN A 166 -1.34 -2.57 -38.00
C ASN A 166 -2.04 -1.30 -37.43
N LEU A 167 -1.30 -0.20 -37.32
CA LEU A 167 -1.83 1.07 -36.82
C LEU A 167 -2.69 1.83 -37.84
N PHE A 168 -2.74 1.36 -39.12
CA PHE A 168 -3.60 1.91 -40.14
C PHE A 168 -4.97 1.23 -40.26
N ASP A 169 -5.26 0.25 -39.43
CA ASP A 169 -6.55 -0.45 -39.42
C ASP A 169 -7.60 0.36 -38.60
N GLU A 170 -7.94 1.55 -39.11
CA GLU A 170 -8.99 2.39 -38.55
C GLU A 170 -10.38 1.88 -38.97
N GLY A 171 -10.93 0.98 -38.17
CA GLY A 171 -12.38 0.91 -38.02
C GLY A 171 -12.84 2.15 -37.22
N ASP A 172 -13.67 2.97 -37.85
CA ASP A 172 -14.40 4.16 -37.40
C ASP A 172 -14.66 4.32 -35.88
N SER A 173 -13.63 4.45 -35.04
CA SER A 173 -13.78 4.73 -33.63
C SER A 173 -13.14 6.08 -33.28
N GLN A 174 -13.95 7.15 -33.38
CA GLN A 174 -13.66 8.50 -32.89
C GLN A 174 -13.59 8.60 -31.34
N ASP A 175 -13.49 7.48 -30.62
CA ASP A 175 -13.30 7.45 -29.17
C ASP A 175 -11.84 7.12 -28.81
N SER A 176 -10.94 8.06 -29.11
CA SER A 176 -9.50 7.99 -28.82
C SER A 176 -9.15 8.24 -27.35
N ALA A 177 -9.93 7.74 -26.42
CA ALA A 177 -9.68 7.94 -24.96
C ALA A 177 -8.81 6.86 -24.32
N GLU A 178 -8.36 5.80 -25.04
CA GLU A 178 -7.78 4.61 -24.42
C GLU A 178 -6.23 4.52 -24.43
N GLY A 179 -5.51 5.50 -24.99
CA GLY A 179 -4.04 5.51 -25.02
C GLY A 179 -3.40 4.54 -26.05
N PRO A 180 -2.04 4.48 -26.13
CA PRO A 180 -1.34 3.64 -27.12
C PRO A 180 -1.57 2.15 -26.90
N ARG A 181 -1.67 1.39 -27.99
CA ARG A 181 -1.84 -0.08 -27.96
C ARG A 181 -0.49 -0.76 -28.11
N LEU A 182 -0.11 -1.56 -27.13
CA LEU A 182 1.15 -2.30 -27.13
C LEU A 182 0.94 -3.80 -27.32
N PRO A 183 1.85 -4.51 -28.02
CA PRO A 183 1.85 -5.96 -28.08
C PRO A 183 1.81 -6.60 -26.68
N PHE A 184 0.89 -7.51 -26.46
CA PHE A 184 0.68 -8.19 -25.16
C PHE A 184 0.96 -9.68 -25.23
N ALA A 185 0.50 -10.37 -26.31
CA ALA A 185 0.74 -11.77 -26.49
C ALA A 185 1.06 -12.11 -27.95
N TRP A 186 1.97 -13.07 -28.12
CA TRP A 186 2.46 -13.55 -29.40
C TRP A 186 2.22 -15.05 -29.47
N SER A 187 1.75 -15.56 -30.60
CA SER A 187 1.52 -16.99 -30.80
C SER A 187 1.99 -17.43 -32.17
N GLY A 188 2.64 -18.60 -32.24
CA GLY A 188 3.07 -19.24 -33.47
C GLY A 188 4.10 -18.42 -34.26
N VAL A 189 5.17 -17.95 -33.58
CA VAL A 189 6.23 -17.17 -34.24
C VAL A 189 7.30 -18.11 -34.78
N SER A 190 7.65 -17.94 -36.08
CA SER A 190 8.75 -18.65 -36.75
C SER A 190 9.60 -17.70 -37.57
N VAL A 191 10.91 -17.78 -37.40
CA VAL A 191 11.88 -17.08 -38.25
C VAL A 191 12.34 -18.11 -39.30
N HIS A 192 12.24 -17.71 -40.57
CA HIS A 192 12.59 -18.54 -41.74
C HIS A 192 13.90 -18.13 -42.39
N ALA A 193 14.28 -16.86 -42.22
CA ALA A 193 15.56 -16.33 -42.70
C ALA A 193 16.05 -15.23 -41.77
N ALA A 194 17.38 -15.05 -41.65
CA ALA A 194 18.01 -14.09 -40.77
C ALA A 194 18.71 -12.97 -41.56
N GLY A 195 18.96 -11.83 -40.90
CA GLY A 195 19.78 -10.73 -41.40
C GLY A 195 19.11 -9.86 -42.46
N ALA A 196 17.79 -9.86 -42.56
CA ALA A 196 17.07 -8.98 -43.47
C ALA A 196 17.23 -7.49 -43.07
N THR A 197 17.45 -6.63 -44.06
CA THR A 197 17.51 -5.18 -43.87
C THR A 197 16.26 -4.46 -44.38
N SER A 198 15.41 -5.19 -45.13
CA SER A 198 14.10 -4.71 -45.61
C SER A 198 13.13 -5.86 -45.69
N LEU A 199 11.83 -5.58 -45.51
CA LEU A 199 10.75 -6.57 -45.58
C LEU A 199 9.57 -6.06 -46.34
N ARG A 200 8.88 -6.96 -47.04
CA ARG A 200 7.51 -6.83 -47.51
C ARG A 200 6.61 -7.49 -46.47
N VAL A 201 5.66 -6.77 -45.92
CA VAL A 201 4.86 -7.19 -44.80
C VAL A 201 3.41 -7.24 -45.22
N ARG A 202 2.71 -8.29 -44.82
CA ARG A 202 1.25 -8.41 -44.83
C ARG A 202 0.77 -8.54 -43.41
N VAL A 203 -0.11 -7.65 -43.01
CA VAL A 203 -0.85 -7.71 -41.73
C VAL A 203 -2.31 -7.99 -42.06
N THR A 204 -2.85 -9.06 -41.46
CA THR A 204 -4.26 -9.41 -41.57
C THR A 204 -4.93 -9.21 -40.22
N SER A 205 -5.90 -8.29 -40.12
CA SER A 205 -6.66 -8.05 -38.89
C SER A 205 -7.73 -9.11 -38.69
N HIS A 206 -7.80 -9.67 -37.49
CA HIS A 206 -8.82 -10.63 -37.04
C HIS A 206 -9.81 -10.02 -36.03
N GLY A 207 -9.66 -8.73 -35.74
CA GLY A 207 -10.46 -7.97 -34.80
C GLY A 207 -9.70 -6.73 -34.27
N PRO A 208 -10.29 -5.96 -33.37
CA PRO A 208 -9.67 -4.71 -32.89
C PRO A 208 -8.37 -4.94 -32.11
N ASP A 209 -8.17 -6.13 -31.58
CA ASP A 209 -7.05 -6.45 -30.67
C ASP A 209 -6.14 -7.56 -31.19
N GLU A 210 -6.44 -8.18 -32.35
CA GLU A 210 -5.73 -9.34 -32.84
C GLU A 210 -5.41 -9.24 -34.34
N ALA A 211 -4.15 -9.54 -34.70
CA ALA A 211 -3.67 -9.56 -36.07
C ALA A 211 -2.70 -10.73 -36.30
N SER A 212 -2.60 -11.18 -37.54
CA SER A 212 -1.51 -12.06 -38.01
C SER A 212 -0.55 -11.30 -38.91
N VAL A 213 0.75 -11.67 -38.89
CA VAL A 213 1.80 -10.99 -39.65
C VAL A 213 2.60 -12.01 -40.44
N LEU A 214 2.76 -11.74 -41.73
CA LEU A 214 3.68 -12.46 -42.62
C LEU A 214 4.63 -11.44 -43.23
N ALA A 215 5.93 -11.61 -43.02
CA ALA A 215 6.93 -10.77 -43.64
C ALA A 215 7.89 -11.57 -44.52
N ALA A 216 8.21 -11.06 -45.67
CA ALA A 216 9.05 -11.69 -46.69
C ALA A 216 10.16 -10.71 -47.14
N ASP A 217 11.19 -11.24 -47.76
CA ASP A 217 12.22 -10.44 -48.41
C ASP A 217 11.72 -9.80 -49.72
N SER A 218 12.60 -9.10 -50.41
CA SER A 218 12.29 -8.43 -51.68
C SER A 218 11.93 -9.40 -52.83
N THR A 219 12.20 -10.71 -52.69
CA THR A 219 11.82 -11.75 -53.64
C THR A 219 10.46 -12.37 -53.35
N GLY A 220 9.90 -12.12 -52.14
CA GLY A 220 8.69 -12.73 -51.64
C GLY A 220 8.95 -14.01 -50.82
N ALA A 221 10.22 -14.38 -50.58
CA ALA A 221 10.54 -15.51 -49.70
C ALA A 221 10.29 -15.15 -48.24
N PRO A 222 9.62 -16.02 -47.43
CA PRO A 222 9.26 -15.68 -46.07
C PRO A 222 10.50 -15.50 -45.18
N VAL A 223 10.48 -14.47 -44.34
CA VAL A 223 11.51 -14.15 -43.33
C VAL A 223 11.00 -14.42 -41.94
N ILE A 224 9.80 -13.95 -41.59
CA ILE A 224 9.16 -14.23 -40.32
C ILE A 224 7.64 -14.35 -40.49
N SER A 225 7.04 -15.25 -39.73
CA SER A 225 5.59 -15.42 -39.62
C SER A 225 5.14 -15.40 -38.17
N ILE A 226 4.03 -14.69 -37.91
CA ILE A 226 3.37 -14.59 -36.61
C ILE A 226 1.91 -14.93 -36.83
N ARG A 227 1.45 -16.04 -36.23
CA ARG A 227 0.08 -16.55 -36.40
C ARG A 227 -0.95 -15.62 -35.74
N SER A 228 -0.66 -15.16 -34.54
CA SER A 228 -1.51 -14.24 -33.78
C SER A 228 -0.63 -13.34 -32.92
N LEU A 229 -0.94 -12.05 -33.01
CA LEU A 229 -0.41 -10.96 -32.20
C LEU A 229 -1.60 -10.26 -31.55
N ALA A 230 -1.70 -10.34 -30.23
CA ALA A 230 -2.68 -9.59 -29.49
C ALA A 230 -2.08 -8.31 -28.94
N ALA A 231 -2.76 -7.16 -29.15
CA ALA A 231 -2.37 -5.85 -28.63
C ALA A 231 -3.38 -5.40 -27.57
N ARG A 232 -2.90 -4.57 -26.63
CA ARG A 232 -3.73 -4.03 -25.55
C ARG A 232 -3.51 -2.53 -25.44
N ALA A 233 -4.58 -1.76 -25.21
CA ALA A 233 -4.46 -0.36 -24.85
C ALA A 233 -3.76 -0.25 -23.49
N VAL A 234 -2.76 0.62 -23.39
CA VAL A 234 -2.00 0.89 -22.17
C VAL A 234 -2.10 2.37 -21.88
N SER A 235 -2.65 2.72 -20.71
CA SER A 235 -2.75 4.14 -20.36
C SER A 235 -1.36 4.73 -20.07
N ALA A 236 -1.22 6.04 -20.31
CA ALA A 236 0.00 6.77 -19.94
C ALA A 236 0.36 6.59 -18.45
N GLU A 237 -0.65 6.42 -17.60
CA GLU A 237 -0.48 6.11 -16.17
C GLU A 237 0.13 4.72 -15.93
N GLN A 238 -0.26 3.72 -16.72
CA GLN A 238 0.29 2.37 -16.64
C GLN A 238 1.73 2.31 -17.14
N LEU A 239 2.07 3.05 -18.18
CA LEU A 239 3.45 3.18 -18.70
C LEU A 239 4.33 3.96 -17.73
N ALA A 240 3.84 5.07 -17.20
CA ALA A 240 4.52 5.82 -16.16
C ALA A 240 4.72 5.00 -14.87
N ALA A 241 3.74 4.19 -14.50
CA ALA A 241 3.83 3.27 -13.36
C ALA A 241 4.83 2.13 -13.59
N ALA A 242 5.07 1.74 -14.85
CA ALA A 242 6.04 0.70 -15.21
C ALA A 242 7.45 1.24 -15.41
N GLY A 243 7.59 2.50 -15.81
CA GLY A 243 8.88 3.19 -16.01
C GLY A 243 9.35 4.02 -14.83
N SER A 244 8.45 4.40 -13.92
CA SER A 244 8.78 4.97 -12.62
C SER A 244 8.75 3.86 -11.60
N ASP A 245 9.80 3.05 -11.56
CA ASP A 245 10.03 2.10 -10.50
C ASP A 245 9.84 2.77 -9.14
N ASP A 246 8.89 2.20 -8.38
CA ASP A 246 8.86 2.11 -6.93
C ASP A 246 8.89 3.42 -6.11
N ASP A 247 9.44 4.53 -6.61
CA ASP A 247 9.45 5.80 -5.88
C ASP A 247 8.19 6.59 -6.22
N ALA A 248 7.31 6.73 -5.27
CA ALA A 248 6.06 7.42 -5.45
C ALA A 248 5.98 8.69 -4.62
N LEU A 249 5.49 9.75 -5.23
CA LEU A 249 4.94 10.88 -4.51
C LEU A 249 3.44 10.60 -4.33
N LEU A 250 3.02 10.34 -3.08
CA LEU A 250 1.64 10.04 -2.76
C LEU A 250 1.01 11.20 -2.00
N ARG A 251 -0.31 11.26 -2.01
CA ARG A 251 -1.11 12.21 -1.23
C ARG A 251 -2.11 11.46 -0.37
N PRO A 252 -2.20 11.78 0.95
CA PRO A 252 -3.27 11.28 1.80
C PRO A 252 -4.63 11.81 1.29
N SER A 253 -5.58 10.91 1.14
CA SER A 253 -6.93 11.21 0.68
C SER A 253 -7.95 10.38 1.44
N TRP A 254 -9.22 10.56 1.16
CA TRP A 254 -10.32 9.85 1.78
C TRP A 254 -11.31 9.40 0.71
N ALA A 255 -11.82 8.18 0.82
CA ALA A 255 -12.87 7.67 -0.05
C ALA A 255 -14.15 7.42 0.75
N GLU A 256 -15.30 7.76 0.16
CA GLU A 256 -16.59 7.37 0.71
C GLU A 256 -16.72 5.84 0.69
N ARG A 257 -17.10 5.24 1.81
CA ARG A 257 -17.29 3.79 1.91
C ARG A 257 -18.54 3.37 1.15
N ALA A 258 -18.32 2.76 -0.01
CA ALA A 258 -19.42 2.34 -0.88
C ALA A 258 -20.33 1.30 -0.21
N GLY A 259 -21.64 1.50 -0.33
CA GLY A 259 -22.63 0.57 0.20
C GLY A 259 -22.82 0.61 1.72
N TRP A 260 -22.18 1.56 2.43
CA TRP A 260 -22.50 1.78 3.83
C TRP A 260 -23.81 2.54 3.97
N SER A 261 -24.68 2.02 4.82
CA SER A 261 -25.88 2.70 5.28
C SER A 261 -25.99 2.53 6.79
N PRO A 262 -26.45 3.58 7.52
CA PRO A 262 -26.66 3.47 8.96
C PRO A 262 -27.68 2.38 9.27
N SER A 263 -27.39 1.52 10.25
CA SER A 263 -28.37 0.58 10.77
C SER A 263 -29.42 1.32 11.60
N GLU A 264 -30.70 0.93 11.47
CA GLU A 264 -31.75 1.50 12.30
C GLU A 264 -31.58 1.13 13.78
N GLU A 265 -31.02 -0.05 14.08
CA GLU A 265 -30.67 -0.50 15.43
C GLU A 265 -29.25 -1.09 15.41
N PRO A 266 -28.19 -0.26 15.62
CA PRO A 266 -26.83 -0.77 15.70
C PRO A 266 -26.71 -1.68 16.94
N ALA A 267 -26.30 -2.93 16.71
CA ALA A 267 -26.13 -3.93 17.76
C ALA A 267 -24.95 -3.56 18.68
N GLY A 268 -25.05 -4.00 19.94
CA GLY A 268 -23.98 -3.92 20.94
C GLY A 268 -24.26 -2.88 22.04
N SER A 269 -23.77 -3.20 23.24
CA SER A 269 -23.84 -2.34 24.43
C SER A 269 -22.73 -1.30 24.39
N TRP A 270 -23.04 -0.07 24.88
CA TRP A 270 -22.10 1.06 24.83
C TRP A 270 -21.85 1.63 26.23
N ALA A 271 -20.65 2.16 26.44
CA ALA A 271 -20.31 3.07 27.50
C ALA A 271 -19.49 4.24 26.94
N VAL A 272 -19.52 5.37 27.64
CA VAL A 272 -18.75 6.57 27.24
C VAL A 272 -17.84 6.99 28.39
N ILE A 273 -16.59 7.30 28.03
CA ILE A 273 -15.61 7.89 28.96
C ILE A 273 -15.42 9.36 28.56
N GLY A 274 -15.78 10.27 29.46
CA GLY A 274 -15.68 11.70 29.25
C GLY A 274 -16.36 12.52 30.32
N SER A 275 -16.21 13.84 30.29
CA SER A 275 -16.88 14.78 31.20
C SER A 275 -18.16 15.30 30.55
N SER A 276 -19.28 15.24 31.25
CA SER A 276 -20.59 15.67 30.72
C SER A 276 -20.80 17.18 30.76
N GLU A 277 -19.97 17.96 31.44
CA GLU A 277 -20.27 19.38 31.73
C GLU A 277 -20.04 20.32 30.55
N ASP A 278 -19.16 19.93 29.55
CA ASP A 278 -18.80 20.77 28.41
C ASP A 278 -18.80 20.06 27.05
N ASP A 279 -19.20 18.78 26.98
CA ASP A 279 -19.11 17.99 25.77
C ASP A 279 -20.49 17.55 25.23
N ARG A 280 -20.90 18.18 24.12
CA ARG A 280 -22.17 17.88 23.44
C ARG A 280 -22.27 16.42 23.02
N LEU A 281 -21.15 15.79 22.70
CA LEU A 281 -21.12 14.39 22.31
C LEU A 281 -21.40 13.47 23.52
N VAL A 282 -20.71 13.73 24.64
CA VAL A 282 -20.94 13.00 25.88
C VAL A 282 -22.37 13.15 26.37
N ALA A 283 -22.93 14.38 26.26
CA ALA A 283 -24.32 14.61 26.60
C ALA A 283 -25.31 13.88 25.67
N ALA A 284 -25.00 13.77 24.38
CA ALA A 284 -25.82 13.02 23.44
C ALA A 284 -25.80 11.52 23.72
N PHE A 285 -24.61 10.93 23.95
CA PHE A 285 -24.49 9.52 24.33
C PHE A 285 -25.07 9.20 25.71
N GLY A 286 -24.94 10.13 26.68
CA GLY A 286 -25.42 9.92 28.05
C GLY A 286 -26.91 9.71 28.17
N ALA A 287 -27.71 10.08 27.16
CA ALA A 287 -29.13 9.71 27.06
C ALA A 287 -29.36 8.23 26.72
N GLU A 288 -28.38 7.54 26.14
CA GLU A 288 -28.50 6.18 25.59
C GLU A 288 -27.44 5.19 26.15
N ALA A 289 -26.39 5.68 26.81
CA ALA A 289 -25.30 4.86 27.32
C ALA A 289 -24.75 5.44 28.64
N PRO A 290 -24.29 4.60 29.61
CA PRO A 290 -23.66 5.07 30.84
C PRO A 290 -22.38 5.87 30.56
N VAL A 291 -22.21 6.98 31.28
CA VAL A 291 -21.04 7.86 31.19
C VAL A 291 -20.16 7.66 32.42
N PHE A 292 -18.85 7.53 32.19
CA PHE A 292 -17.84 7.36 33.23
C PHE A 292 -16.75 8.45 33.11
N SER A 293 -16.15 8.83 34.23
CA SER A 293 -15.05 9.80 34.24
C SER A 293 -13.79 9.25 33.58
N ASP A 294 -13.53 7.95 33.76
CA ASP A 294 -12.32 7.25 33.31
C ASP A 294 -12.58 5.73 33.23
N LEU A 295 -11.59 4.99 32.75
CA LEU A 295 -11.63 3.52 32.70
C LEU A 295 -11.69 2.87 34.08
N ALA A 296 -11.10 3.48 35.12
CA ALA A 296 -11.12 2.96 36.47
C ALA A 296 -12.55 2.97 37.04
N ALA A 297 -13.32 4.02 36.76
CA ALA A 297 -14.74 4.11 37.13
C ALA A 297 -15.58 3.05 36.41
N LEU A 298 -15.34 2.81 35.13
CA LEU A 298 -15.98 1.72 34.37
C LEU A 298 -15.65 0.34 34.98
N ARG A 299 -14.40 0.12 35.33
CA ARG A 299 -13.95 -1.14 35.98
C ARG A 299 -14.58 -1.40 37.33
N ALA A 300 -14.80 -0.35 38.12
CA ALA A 300 -15.39 -0.43 39.45
C ALA A 300 -16.89 -0.75 39.43
N THR A 301 -17.54 -0.57 38.28
CA THR A 301 -18.97 -0.79 38.14
C THR A 301 -19.29 -2.26 37.91
N PRO A 302 -20.11 -2.89 38.75
CA PRO A 302 -20.53 -4.28 38.55
C PRO A 302 -21.45 -4.38 37.31
N GLY A 303 -21.19 -5.35 36.44
CA GLY A 303 -22.05 -5.59 35.27
C GLY A 303 -21.28 -6.24 34.12
N PRO A 304 -21.97 -6.54 33.01
CA PRO A 304 -21.31 -7.03 31.80
C PRO A 304 -20.45 -5.91 31.21
N VAL A 305 -19.31 -6.30 30.61
CA VAL A 305 -18.43 -5.37 29.90
C VAL A 305 -19.15 -4.91 28.64
N PRO A 306 -19.18 -3.59 28.32
CA PRO A 306 -19.77 -3.10 27.09
C PRO A 306 -19.02 -3.59 25.84
N ASP A 307 -19.73 -3.87 24.76
CA ASP A 307 -19.13 -4.24 23.46
C ASP A 307 -18.28 -3.10 22.88
N PHE A 308 -18.72 -1.86 23.10
CA PHE A 308 -18.04 -0.64 22.64
C PHE A 308 -17.87 0.35 23.80
N VAL A 309 -16.68 0.93 23.90
CA VAL A 309 -16.40 2.02 24.84
C VAL A 309 -15.88 3.23 24.05
N ALA A 310 -16.64 4.32 24.06
CA ALA A 310 -16.25 5.57 23.42
C ALA A 310 -15.40 6.40 24.40
N LEU A 311 -14.16 6.72 24.01
CA LEU A 311 -13.32 7.70 24.67
C LEU A 311 -13.46 9.05 23.95
N ALA A 312 -14.18 9.98 24.56
CA ALA A 312 -14.41 11.29 23.98
C ALA A 312 -13.16 12.18 24.11
N CYS A 313 -12.63 12.59 22.96
CA CYS A 313 -11.52 13.53 22.82
C CYS A 313 -12.01 14.77 22.07
N THR A 314 -13.07 15.41 22.55
CA THR A 314 -13.84 16.43 21.84
C THR A 314 -14.12 17.70 22.67
N GLY A 315 -13.58 17.83 23.86
CA GLY A 315 -13.83 18.97 24.77
C GLY A 315 -13.41 20.33 24.18
N ALA A 316 -13.93 21.45 24.70
CA ALA A 316 -13.88 22.86 24.24
C ALA A 316 -12.49 23.37 23.79
N LEU A 317 -12.08 22.98 22.57
CA LEU A 317 -10.76 23.21 21.99
C LEU A 317 -10.83 23.82 20.59
N ALA A 318 -12.02 24.22 20.16
CA ALA A 318 -12.14 25.01 18.94
C ALA A 318 -11.33 26.31 19.11
N CYS A 319 -10.20 26.39 18.44
CA CYS A 319 -9.46 27.65 18.28
C CYS A 319 -10.26 28.65 17.40
N THR A 320 -11.50 28.91 17.78
CA THR A 320 -12.35 29.92 17.17
C THR A 320 -12.41 31.13 18.13
N GLY A 321 -11.33 31.84 18.24
CA GLY A 321 -11.36 33.07 19.06
C GLY A 321 -9.97 33.57 19.37
N SER A 322 -9.77 34.83 19.11
CA SER A 322 -8.54 35.61 19.22
C SER A 322 -7.97 35.82 20.64
N GLU A 323 -8.30 34.96 21.62
CA GLU A 323 -8.00 35.27 23.03
C GLU A 323 -7.15 34.26 23.81
N ASN A 324 -6.51 33.24 23.19
CA ASN A 324 -5.56 32.40 23.94
C ASN A 324 -4.27 32.16 23.18
N HIS A 325 -3.34 33.10 23.30
CA HIS A 325 -2.01 33.04 22.73
C HIS A 325 -1.14 31.92 23.34
N GLY A 326 -0.64 31.02 22.49
CA GLY A 326 0.66 30.40 22.55
C GLY A 326 0.84 29.19 23.49
N THR A 327 0.90 29.39 24.76
CA THR A 327 1.32 28.38 25.75
C THR A 327 0.27 27.31 26.05
N GLY A 328 -0.99 27.60 25.83
CA GLY A 328 -2.09 26.67 26.10
C GLY A 328 -2.28 25.54 25.11
N LEU A 329 -1.89 25.66 23.82
CA LEU A 329 -2.11 24.62 22.81
C LEU A 329 -1.21 23.40 23.02
N LEU A 330 0.09 23.63 23.19
CA LEU A 330 1.08 22.56 23.38
C LEU A 330 0.83 21.78 24.67
N ASP A 331 0.45 22.44 25.76
CA ASP A 331 0.14 21.78 27.02
C ASP A 331 -1.14 20.93 26.93
N ARG A 332 -2.16 21.43 26.23
CA ARG A 332 -3.39 20.68 25.97
C ARG A 332 -3.13 19.45 25.08
N MET A 333 -2.34 19.63 24.02
CA MET A 333 -1.92 18.54 23.14
C MET A 333 -1.21 17.43 23.93
N ARG A 334 -0.24 17.80 24.80
CA ARG A 334 0.45 16.83 25.68
C ARG A 334 -0.50 16.11 26.61
N THR A 335 -1.35 16.87 27.28
CA THR A 335 -2.33 16.32 28.23
C THR A 335 -3.25 15.31 27.51
N ALA A 336 -3.78 15.66 26.33
CA ALA A 336 -4.61 14.77 25.53
C ALA A 336 -3.84 13.51 25.09
N THR A 337 -2.58 13.69 24.63
CA THR A 337 -1.75 12.58 24.17
C THR A 337 -1.43 11.61 25.29
N VAL A 338 -1.03 12.12 26.47
CA VAL A 338 -0.72 11.27 27.64
C VAL A 338 -1.97 10.57 28.17
N ARG A 339 -3.10 11.28 28.27
CA ARG A 339 -4.37 10.67 28.69
C ARG A 339 -4.80 9.51 27.79
N VAL A 340 -4.69 9.66 26.46
CA VAL A 340 -5.05 8.60 25.54
C VAL A 340 -4.03 7.46 25.60
N LEU A 341 -2.74 7.76 25.76
CA LEU A 341 -1.72 6.72 25.99
C LEU A 341 -2.06 5.86 27.19
N GLU A 342 -2.33 6.48 28.35
CA GLU A 342 -2.69 5.78 29.59
C GLU A 342 -3.97 4.94 29.40
N ALA A 343 -5.00 5.51 28.75
CA ALA A 343 -6.25 4.80 28.48
C ALA A 343 -6.03 3.58 27.56
N VAL A 344 -5.22 3.71 26.52
CA VAL A 344 -4.89 2.61 25.61
C VAL A 344 -4.10 1.52 26.34
N GLN A 345 -3.10 1.89 27.16
CA GLN A 345 -2.33 0.94 27.97
C GLN A 345 -3.23 0.16 28.94
N GLU A 346 -4.08 0.87 29.68
CA GLU A 346 -5.03 0.24 30.59
C GLU A 346 -6.03 -0.67 29.86
N TRP A 347 -6.52 -0.26 28.68
CA TRP A 347 -7.43 -1.02 27.84
C TRP A 347 -6.81 -2.33 27.34
N LEU A 348 -5.58 -2.26 26.87
CA LEU A 348 -4.88 -3.40 26.30
C LEU A 348 -4.46 -4.41 27.39
N ALA A 349 -4.12 -3.92 28.59
CA ALA A 349 -3.68 -4.74 29.71
C ALA A 349 -4.82 -5.49 30.41
N ASP A 350 -6.08 -5.04 30.32
CA ASP A 350 -7.20 -5.67 31.03
C ASP A 350 -7.86 -6.78 30.20
N PRO A 351 -7.78 -8.05 30.63
CA PRO A 351 -8.37 -9.17 29.88
C PRO A 351 -9.90 -9.11 29.78
N ARG A 352 -10.59 -8.34 30.62
CA ARG A 352 -12.05 -8.18 30.54
C ARG A 352 -12.49 -7.48 29.26
N PHE A 353 -11.64 -6.61 28.68
CA PHE A 353 -11.93 -5.87 27.46
C PHE A 353 -11.45 -6.59 26.19
N ILE A 354 -11.13 -7.88 26.26
CA ILE A 354 -10.52 -8.61 25.14
C ILE A 354 -11.47 -8.71 23.94
N ASP A 355 -12.77 -8.79 24.18
CA ASP A 355 -13.81 -8.88 23.16
C ASP A 355 -14.50 -7.53 22.89
N SER A 356 -14.10 -6.48 23.61
CA SER A 356 -14.66 -5.14 23.48
C SER A 356 -13.79 -4.25 22.59
N ARG A 357 -14.40 -3.19 22.03
CA ARG A 357 -13.74 -2.24 21.16
C ARG A 357 -13.67 -0.84 21.79
N LEU A 358 -12.47 -0.27 21.92
CA LEU A 358 -12.26 1.12 22.33
C LEU A 358 -12.33 2.04 21.10
N VAL A 359 -13.27 2.98 21.13
CA VAL A 359 -13.50 3.95 20.06
C VAL A 359 -12.97 5.31 20.52
N ILE A 360 -11.86 5.76 19.93
CA ILE A 360 -11.29 7.08 20.17
C ILE A 360 -12.01 8.08 19.25
N LEU A 361 -12.85 8.93 19.84
CA LEU A 361 -13.64 9.92 19.12
C LEU A 361 -12.94 11.27 19.10
N THR A 362 -12.66 11.80 17.89
CA THR A 362 -12.11 13.14 17.68
C THR A 362 -13.04 13.99 16.82
N ASN A 363 -12.78 15.30 16.80
CA ASN A 363 -13.57 16.25 16.02
C ASN A 363 -12.65 17.18 15.22
N GLY A 364 -12.58 16.96 13.90
CA GLY A 364 -11.75 17.77 13.00
C GLY A 364 -10.25 17.50 13.09
N ALA A 365 -9.84 16.37 13.71
CA ALA A 365 -8.43 15.95 13.78
C ALA A 365 -7.97 15.27 12.49
N ALA A 366 -8.89 14.58 11.79
CA ALA A 366 -8.65 13.88 10.54
C ALA A 366 -9.92 13.87 9.66
N GLY A 367 -9.82 13.44 8.41
CA GLY A 367 -10.99 13.29 7.53
C GLY A 367 -10.84 13.96 6.18
N PRO A 368 -11.83 13.76 5.28
CA PRO A 368 -11.87 14.42 3.98
C PRO A 368 -12.08 15.93 4.11
N GLY A 369 -11.43 16.68 3.21
CA GLY A 369 -11.70 18.11 2.95
C GLY A 369 -11.40 19.06 4.10
N ALA A 370 -10.18 19.64 4.09
CA ALA A 370 -10.03 20.97 4.69
C ALA A 370 -10.39 21.97 3.60
N GLU A 371 -11.68 22.35 3.49
CA GLU A 371 -12.03 23.54 2.71
C GLU A 371 -11.37 24.78 3.35
N PRO A 372 -11.05 25.82 2.56
CA PRO A 372 -10.55 27.07 3.10
C PRO A 372 -11.50 27.57 4.21
N GLY A 373 -10.98 27.73 5.42
CA GLY A 373 -11.76 28.16 6.60
C GLY A 373 -12.23 27.04 7.53
N THR A 374 -12.00 25.76 7.21
CA THR A 374 -12.28 24.65 8.13
C THR A 374 -11.20 24.60 9.23
N ALA A 375 -11.62 24.59 10.50
CA ALA A 375 -10.68 24.48 11.61
C ALA A 375 -10.06 23.08 11.67
N VAL A 376 -8.72 23.02 11.77
CA VAL A 376 -7.97 21.78 12.00
C VAL A 376 -7.68 21.65 13.49
N ASP A 377 -8.07 20.53 14.09
CA ASP A 377 -7.79 20.26 15.50
C ASP A 377 -6.34 19.78 15.71
N LEU A 378 -5.47 20.71 16.07
CA LEU A 378 -4.05 20.46 16.37
C LEU A 378 -3.83 19.75 17.70
N VAL A 379 -4.79 19.80 18.62
CA VAL A 379 -4.66 19.19 19.95
C VAL A 379 -4.84 17.69 19.88
N HIS A 380 -5.81 17.20 19.11
CA HIS A 380 -6.13 15.78 19.03
C HIS A 380 -5.56 15.10 17.76
N ALA A 381 -5.04 15.84 16.78
CA ALA A 381 -4.38 15.24 15.62
C ALA A 381 -3.27 14.23 15.99
N PRO A 382 -2.37 14.49 16.97
CA PRO A 382 -1.36 13.53 17.41
C PRO A 382 -1.89 12.16 17.85
N LEU A 383 -3.15 12.11 18.36
CA LEU A 383 -3.77 10.88 18.82
C LEU A 383 -3.89 9.84 17.68
N TRP A 384 -4.07 10.31 16.46
CA TRP A 384 -4.16 9.44 15.28
C TRP A 384 -2.84 8.69 15.06
N GLY A 385 -1.69 9.37 15.19
CA GLY A 385 -0.39 8.71 15.10
C GLY A 385 -0.14 7.73 16.24
N LEU A 386 -0.45 8.15 17.47
CA LEU A 386 -0.29 7.32 18.66
C LEU A 386 -1.10 6.03 18.56
N VAL A 387 -2.39 6.13 18.22
CA VAL A 387 -3.30 4.99 18.16
C VAL A 387 -3.01 4.08 16.96
N ARG A 388 -2.58 4.63 15.80
CA ARG A 388 -2.09 3.84 14.66
C ARG A 388 -0.94 2.93 15.05
N SER A 389 0.01 3.43 15.84
CA SER A 389 1.11 2.61 16.36
C SER A 389 0.59 1.49 17.26
N ALA A 390 -0.34 1.79 18.17
CA ALA A 390 -0.97 0.79 19.02
C ALA A 390 -1.78 -0.26 18.21
N GLN A 391 -2.46 0.15 17.14
CA GLN A 391 -3.16 -0.77 16.22
C GLN A 391 -2.19 -1.69 15.48
N ALA A 392 -1.02 -1.19 15.08
CA ALA A 392 0.01 -1.99 14.43
C ALA A 392 0.64 -3.01 15.39
N GLU A 393 0.79 -2.65 16.66
CA GLU A 393 1.27 -3.54 17.71
C GLU A 393 0.20 -4.56 18.14
N HIS A 394 -1.09 -4.21 18.11
CA HIS A 394 -2.23 -5.02 18.51
C HIS A 394 -3.26 -5.16 17.38
N PRO A 395 -2.95 -5.90 16.30
CA PRO A 395 -3.89 -6.17 15.22
C PRO A 395 -5.05 -7.02 15.77
N GLY A 396 -6.27 -6.71 15.41
CA GLY A 396 -7.46 -7.43 15.89
C GLY A 396 -8.67 -6.54 16.10
N GLY A 397 -8.55 -5.26 15.71
CA GLY A 397 -9.69 -4.34 15.67
C GLY A 397 -10.19 -3.86 17.04
N ARG A 398 -9.41 -4.08 18.13
CA ARG A 398 -9.77 -3.62 19.49
C ARG A 398 -9.76 -2.11 19.67
N LEU A 399 -9.06 -1.39 18.78
CA LEU A 399 -8.97 0.08 18.77
C LEU A 399 -9.56 0.61 17.47
N LEU A 400 -10.38 1.67 17.57
CA LEU A 400 -10.94 2.38 16.42
C LEU A 400 -10.68 3.87 16.57
N LEU A 401 -10.16 4.51 15.52
CA LEU A 401 -10.14 5.95 15.37
C LEU A 401 -11.36 6.40 14.56
N LEU A 402 -12.18 7.28 15.13
CA LEU A 402 -13.36 7.83 14.47
C LEU A 402 -13.38 9.35 14.63
N ASP A 403 -13.28 10.07 13.50
CA ASP A 403 -13.39 11.52 13.49
C ASP A 403 -14.75 11.97 12.94
N TRP A 404 -15.33 13.05 13.48
CA TRP A 404 -16.59 13.59 13.04
C TRP A 404 -16.51 15.11 12.85
N ASP A 405 -17.46 15.71 12.11
CA ASP A 405 -17.41 17.11 11.68
C ASP A 405 -17.99 18.11 12.70
N GLY A 406 -18.42 17.64 13.86
CA GLY A 406 -19.01 18.52 14.87
C GLY A 406 -20.47 18.89 14.62
N THR A 407 -21.03 18.57 13.47
CA THR A 407 -22.48 18.58 13.26
C THR A 407 -23.07 17.50 14.16
N PRO A 408 -24.16 17.74 14.93
CA PRO A 408 -24.68 16.69 15.79
C PRO A 408 -25.18 15.52 14.93
N PRO A 409 -24.38 14.44 14.73
CA PRO A 409 -24.90 13.24 14.15
C PRO A 409 -25.86 12.64 15.14
N SER A 410 -26.83 11.87 14.69
CA SER A 410 -27.52 10.98 15.60
C SER A 410 -26.45 10.06 16.19
N VAL A 411 -26.50 9.77 17.49
CA VAL A 411 -25.63 8.79 18.17
C VAL A 411 -25.65 7.46 17.41
N GLN A 412 -26.76 7.14 16.78
CA GLN A 412 -26.96 6.01 15.90
C GLN A 412 -25.96 5.96 14.73
N LEU A 413 -25.63 7.10 14.10
CA LEU A 413 -24.63 7.13 13.03
C LEU A 413 -23.23 6.75 13.55
N LEU A 414 -22.84 7.27 14.71
CA LEU A 414 -21.55 6.92 15.35
C LEU A 414 -21.50 5.45 15.74
N ARG A 415 -22.61 4.90 16.29
CA ARG A 415 -22.72 3.48 16.62
C ARG A 415 -22.64 2.60 15.39
N SER A 416 -23.36 2.98 14.32
CA SER A 416 -23.32 2.25 13.05
C SER A 416 -21.94 2.27 12.40
N ALA A 417 -21.23 3.40 12.46
CA ALA A 417 -19.85 3.52 11.97
C ALA A 417 -18.90 2.63 12.78
N ALA A 418 -19.00 2.64 14.11
CA ALA A 418 -18.14 1.86 14.99
C ALA A 418 -18.40 0.34 14.90
N ALA A 419 -19.57 -0.10 14.47
CA ALA A 419 -19.87 -1.51 14.26
C ALA A 419 -19.24 -2.08 12.97
N THR A 420 -18.63 -1.24 12.12
CA THR A 420 -17.94 -1.70 10.91
C THR A 420 -16.58 -2.33 11.25
N ASP A 421 -15.98 -3.01 10.28
CA ASP A 421 -14.64 -3.62 10.39
C ASP A 421 -13.49 -2.61 10.21
N GLY A 422 -13.79 -1.34 9.91
CA GLY A 422 -12.79 -0.27 9.76
C GLY A 422 -12.03 0.03 11.05
N THR A 423 -10.77 0.39 10.96
CA THR A 423 -9.94 0.80 12.11
C THR A 423 -9.71 2.30 12.18
N GLU A 424 -9.89 2.99 11.05
CA GLU A 424 -9.77 4.44 10.90
C GLU A 424 -10.91 4.93 10.02
N LEU A 425 -11.74 5.80 10.55
CA LEU A 425 -12.97 6.26 9.90
C LEU A 425 -13.18 7.76 10.11
N ALA A 426 -13.86 8.40 9.17
CA ALA A 426 -14.39 9.75 9.37
C ALA A 426 -15.87 9.79 8.98
N LEU A 427 -16.67 10.51 9.77
CA LEU A 427 -18.09 10.74 9.52
C LEU A 427 -18.29 12.21 9.13
N ARG A 428 -18.76 12.45 7.92
CA ARG A 428 -19.02 13.79 7.36
C ARG A 428 -20.37 13.81 6.65
N ASP A 429 -21.22 14.74 7.00
CA ASP A 429 -22.55 14.89 6.37
C ASP A 429 -23.36 13.58 6.31
N GLY A 430 -23.25 12.74 7.34
CA GLY A 430 -23.92 11.44 7.41
C GLY A 430 -23.31 10.34 6.55
N LYS A 431 -22.17 10.58 5.90
CA LYS A 431 -21.41 9.62 5.09
C LYS A 431 -20.17 9.14 5.83
N LEU A 432 -19.84 7.87 5.61
CA LEU A 432 -18.66 7.24 6.20
C LEU A 432 -17.50 7.24 5.19
N TRP A 433 -16.32 7.67 5.65
CA TRP A 433 -15.11 7.81 4.85
C TRP A 433 -13.99 6.98 5.44
N GLU A 434 -13.17 6.40 4.56
CA GLU A 434 -11.96 5.66 4.88
C GLU A 434 -10.72 6.34 4.29
N PRO A 435 -9.58 6.37 5.02
CA PRO A 435 -8.37 6.98 4.50
C PRO A 435 -7.73 6.10 3.44
N LEU A 436 -7.10 6.74 2.45
CA LEU A 436 -6.33 6.08 1.39
C LEU A 436 -5.17 6.95 0.92
N LEU A 437 -4.22 6.37 0.21
CA LEU A 437 -3.17 7.08 -0.49
C LEU A 437 -3.41 7.04 -1.99
N VAL A 438 -3.28 8.18 -2.65
CA VAL A 438 -3.35 8.31 -4.10
C VAL A 438 -2.00 8.74 -4.66
N ARG A 439 -1.63 8.25 -5.84
CA ARG A 439 -0.43 8.72 -6.54
C ARG A 439 -0.66 10.16 -7.02
N GLU A 440 0.31 11.02 -6.75
CA GLU A 440 0.33 12.36 -7.32
C GLU A 440 1.03 12.31 -8.69
N GLN A 441 0.41 12.88 -9.70
CA GLN A 441 1.02 12.93 -11.03
C GLN A 441 2.18 13.92 -10.99
N GLN A 442 3.38 13.45 -11.32
CA GLN A 442 4.53 14.30 -11.51
C GLN A 442 4.34 15.05 -12.85
N SER A 443 3.80 16.25 -12.81
CA SER A 443 3.90 17.14 -13.96
C SER A 443 5.37 17.41 -14.25
N ALA A 444 5.76 17.34 -15.51
CA ALA A 444 7.11 17.72 -15.91
C ALA A 444 7.39 19.12 -15.35
N VAL A 445 8.33 19.22 -14.45
CA VAL A 445 8.70 20.48 -13.82
C VAL A 445 9.41 21.32 -14.87
N GLU A 446 8.65 22.10 -15.64
CA GLU A 446 9.25 23.26 -16.31
C GLU A 446 9.89 24.11 -15.22
N ALA A 447 11.14 24.51 -15.43
CA ALA A 447 11.98 25.20 -14.46
C ALA A 447 11.22 26.34 -13.73
N ILE A 448 10.54 25.98 -12.65
CA ILE A 448 9.98 26.95 -11.72
C ILE A 448 11.19 27.69 -11.15
N GLY A 449 11.23 29.01 -11.31
CA GLY A 449 12.26 29.86 -10.68
C GLY A 449 12.33 29.52 -9.18
N ALA A 450 13.45 29.82 -8.53
CA ALA A 450 13.79 29.41 -7.17
C ALA A 450 12.54 29.26 -6.24
N PRO A 451 12.05 28.04 -5.97
CA PRO A 451 10.83 27.85 -5.18
C PRO A 451 11.01 28.29 -3.72
N TRP A 452 12.24 28.51 -3.32
CA TRP A 452 12.68 28.88 -1.99
C TRP A 452 12.66 30.41 -1.74
N GLY A 453 12.17 31.19 -2.71
CA GLY A 453 12.09 32.64 -2.64
C GLY A 453 13.32 33.38 -3.20
N ASP A 454 13.56 34.60 -2.72
CA ASP A 454 14.69 35.42 -3.15
C ASP A 454 16.03 34.70 -2.82
N PRO A 455 16.92 34.45 -3.80
CA PRO A 455 18.22 33.86 -3.56
C PRO A 455 19.11 34.63 -2.56
N GLU A 456 18.92 35.95 -2.44
CA GLU A 456 19.61 36.81 -1.46
C GLU A 456 19.00 36.74 -0.06
N GLY A 457 17.85 36.11 0.09
CA GLY A 457 17.21 35.89 1.39
C GLY A 457 17.85 34.80 2.22
N THR A 458 17.41 34.67 3.44
CA THR A 458 17.89 33.64 4.38
C THR A 458 16.96 32.44 4.37
N VAL A 459 17.49 31.23 4.20
CA VAL A 459 16.79 29.96 4.42
C VAL A 459 17.19 29.39 5.78
N LEU A 460 16.24 29.18 6.66
CA LEU A 460 16.44 28.58 7.98
C LEU A 460 16.21 27.06 7.90
N ILE A 461 17.20 26.26 8.29
CA ILE A 461 17.13 24.80 8.34
C ILE A 461 17.36 24.34 9.78
N THR A 462 16.32 23.88 10.47
CA THR A 462 16.48 23.25 11.78
C THR A 462 16.98 21.81 11.61
N GLY A 463 17.86 21.36 12.50
CA GLY A 463 18.57 20.10 12.29
C GLY A 463 19.58 20.17 11.14
N GLY A 464 19.94 21.39 10.69
CA GLY A 464 20.75 21.64 9.49
C GLY A 464 22.16 21.07 9.51
N THR A 465 22.72 20.76 10.67
CA THR A 465 24.00 20.05 10.80
C THR A 465 23.87 18.52 10.89
N GLY A 466 22.65 17.97 10.80
CA GLY A 466 22.38 16.54 10.78
C GLY A 466 22.32 15.98 9.35
N GLY A 467 22.25 14.64 9.18
CA GLY A 467 22.30 13.97 7.88
C GLY A 467 21.32 14.55 6.85
N LEU A 468 20.00 14.53 7.14
CA LEU A 468 18.98 15.05 6.21
C LEU A 468 19.08 16.57 6.01
N GLY A 469 19.28 17.33 7.09
CA GLY A 469 19.42 18.79 7.00
C GLY A 469 20.65 19.20 6.18
N ALA A 470 21.78 18.51 6.33
CA ALA A 470 22.98 18.74 5.54
C ALA A 470 22.79 18.38 4.07
N ALA A 471 22.09 17.26 3.78
CA ALA A 471 21.76 16.88 2.40
C ALA A 471 20.89 17.94 1.71
N VAL A 472 19.86 18.45 2.42
CA VAL A 472 19.01 19.55 1.92
C VAL A 472 19.83 20.84 1.74
N ALA A 473 20.71 21.18 2.67
CA ALA A 473 21.57 22.36 2.56
C ALA A 473 22.46 22.32 1.29
N ARG A 474 23.10 21.17 1.04
CA ARG A 474 23.88 20.94 -0.20
C ARG A 474 23.02 21.09 -1.45
N HIS A 475 21.84 20.50 -1.44
CA HIS A 475 20.93 20.58 -2.56
C HIS A 475 20.48 22.01 -2.88
N LEU A 476 20.16 22.78 -1.84
CA LEU A 476 19.79 24.19 -2.02
C LEU A 476 20.95 25.03 -2.57
N ALA A 477 22.17 24.80 -2.11
CA ALA A 477 23.36 25.49 -2.57
C ALA A 477 23.69 25.14 -4.03
N THR A 478 23.72 23.85 -4.36
CA THR A 478 24.19 23.37 -5.67
C THR A 478 23.12 23.48 -6.76
N ARG A 479 21.86 23.20 -6.44
CA ARG A 479 20.76 23.16 -7.44
C ARG A 479 20.10 24.52 -7.63
N TYR A 480 19.94 25.29 -6.51
CA TYR A 480 19.17 26.53 -6.51
C TYR A 480 20.00 27.77 -6.25
N GLY A 481 21.29 27.62 -5.94
CA GLY A 481 22.20 28.73 -5.71
C GLY A 481 21.81 29.58 -4.50
N ALA A 482 21.23 28.96 -3.46
CA ALA A 482 20.88 29.64 -2.23
C ALA A 482 22.12 30.28 -1.59
N ARG A 483 22.12 31.59 -1.36
CA ARG A 483 23.30 32.31 -0.92
C ARG A 483 23.47 32.37 0.59
N ARG A 484 22.38 32.21 1.35
CA ARG A 484 22.45 32.30 2.79
C ARG A 484 21.62 31.23 3.48
N LEU A 485 22.31 30.33 4.23
CA LEU A 485 21.69 29.24 4.98
C LEU A 485 21.97 29.40 6.47
N LEU A 486 20.91 29.39 7.29
CA LEU A 486 21.00 29.37 8.74
C LEU A 486 20.81 27.94 9.24
N LEU A 487 21.90 27.25 9.59
CA LEU A 487 21.91 25.85 9.98
C LEU A 487 21.75 25.72 11.51
N VAL A 488 20.50 25.53 11.95
CA VAL A 488 20.18 25.56 13.39
C VAL A 488 20.27 24.17 13.99
N SER A 489 21.04 24.03 15.08
CA SER A 489 21.10 22.81 15.88
C SER A 489 21.43 23.13 17.32
N ARG A 490 21.18 22.23 18.27
CA ARG A 490 21.52 22.46 19.70
C ARG A 490 23.01 22.71 19.95
N ARG A 491 23.90 22.21 19.10
CA ARG A 491 25.35 22.35 19.23
C ARG A 491 25.95 23.42 18.32
N GLY A 492 25.21 23.89 17.30
CA GLY A 492 25.67 24.90 16.35
C GLY A 492 27.01 24.51 15.71
N GLU A 493 27.98 25.42 15.76
CA GLU A 493 29.36 25.23 15.28
C GLU A 493 30.10 24.04 15.91
N LYS A 494 29.70 23.65 17.13
CA LYS A 494 30.29 22.50 17.84
C LYS A 494 29.70 21.15 17.39
N ALA A 495 28.76 21.13 16.47
CA ALA A 495 28.22 19.89 15.94
C ALA A 495 29.28 19.21 15.05
N PRO A 496 29.44 17.88 15.14
CA PRO A 496 30.36 17.15 14.26
C PRO A 496 30.04 17.41 12.77
N GLY A 497 31.06 17.75 11.99
CA GLY A 497 30.89 18.03 10.55
C GLY A 497 30.31 19.42 10.21
N ALA A 498 29.98 20.26 11.20
CA ALA A 498 29.36 21.56 10.94
C ALA A 498 30.29 22.55 10.24
N HIS A 499 31.57 22.56 10.61
CA HIS A 499 32.55 23.43 10.01
C HIS A 499 32.92 22.99 8.59
N GLU A 500 33.09 21.69 8.40
CA GLU A 500 33.38 21.08 7.12
C GLU A 500 32.19 21.34 6.14
N LEU A 501 30.96 21.18 6.59
CA LEU A 501 29.79 21.48 5.79
C LEU A 501 29.72 22.97 5.39
N ALA A 502 30.01 23.88 6.33
CA ALA A 502 30.04 25.32 6.02
C ALA A 502 31.13 25.68 5.01
N GLN A 503 32.32 25.06 5.11
CA GLN A 503 33.40 25.25 4.14
C GLN A 503 33.04 24.68 2.76
N GLU A 504 32.47 23.50 2.70
CA GLU A 504 31.97 22.88 1.47
C GLU A 504 30.95 23.77 0.75
N LEU A 505 29.96 24.28 1.51
CA LEU A 505 28.92 25.14 0.95
C LEU A 505 29.46 26.50 0.46
N ALA A 506 30.51 27.01 1.10
CA ALA A 506 31.18 28.23 0.67
C ALA A 506 31.86 28.08 -0.71
N GLU A 507 32.27 26.87 -1.13
CA GLU A 507 32.82 26.61 -2.46
C GLU A 507 31.76 26.84 -3.57
N PHE A 508 30.48 26.69 -3.22
CA PHE A 508 29.33 26.98 -4.11
C PHE A 508 28.85 28.42 -3.98
N GLY A 509 29.52 29.28 -3.19
CA GLY A 509 29.14 30.69 -2.98
C GLY A 509 28.00 30.86 -1.98
N THR A 510 27.73 29.86 -1.13
CA THR A 510 26.71 29.87 -0.10
C THR A 510 27.32 30.19 1.27
N GLU A 511 26.90 31.28 1.91
CA GLU A 511 27.20 31.58 3.32
C GLU A 511 26.33 30.69 4.22
N ALA A 512 26.90 29.60 4.74
CA ALA A 512 26.21 28.73 5.69
C ALA A 512 26.69 29.04 7.12
N VAL A 513 25.73 29.42 7.98
CA VAL A 513 26.01 29.81 9.36
C VAL A 513 25.44 28.76 10.32
N PRO A 514 26.28 27.89 10.93
CA PRO A 514 25.84 26.96 11.96
C PRO A 514 25.57 27.69 13.28
N VAL A 515 24.35 27.65 13.80
CA VAL A 515 23.95 28.37 15.01
C VAL A 515 23.45 27.41 16.08
N ALA A 516 23.89 27.64 17.33
CA ALA A 516 23.42 26.90 18.49
C ALA A 516 22.10 27.48 19.02
N CYS A 517 21.00 26.72 18.85
CA CYS A 517 19.69 27.08 19.39
C CYS A 517 18.89 25.79 19.66
N ASP A 518 18.26 25.72 20.84
CA ASP A 518 17.18 24.75 21.06
C ASP A 518 15.88 25.33 20.48
N VAL A 519 15.45 24.86 19.33
CA VAL A 519 14.25 25.35 18.63
C VAL A 519 12.95 25.04 19.38
N ALA A 520 12.99 24.17 20.39
CA ALA A 520 11.89 23.95 21.33
C ALA A 520 11.82 25.01 22.44
N ASP A 521 12.84 25.84 22.59
CA ASP A 521 12.82 27.04 23.45
C ASP A 521 12.37 28.27 22.64
N ARG A 522 11.11 28.69 22.87
CA ARG A 522 10.49 29.78 22.15
C ARG A 522 11.31 31.10 22.25
N ALA A 523 11.83 31.43 23.45
CA ALA A 523 12.59 32.66 23.65
C ALA A 523 13.94 32.64 22.93
N ALA A 524 14.63 31.48 22.93
CA ALA A 524 15.87 31.29 22.19
C ALA A 524 15.63 31.41 20.67
N LEU A 525 14.55 30.82 20.16
CA LEU A 525 14.18 30.89 18.74
C LEU A 525 13.78 32.32 18.33
N GLU A 526 12.99 33.03 19.13
CA GLU A 526 12.59 34.42 18.90
C GLU A 526 13.82 35.34 18.81
N LYS A 527 14.78 35.17 19.72
CA LYS A 527 16.04 35.91 19.67
C LYS A 527 16.82 35.62 18.40
N LEU A 528 16.94 34.32 18.00
CA LEU A 528 17.63 33.92 16.78
C LEU A 528 16.99 34.56 15.53
N LEU A 529 15.67 34.55 15.44
CA LEU A 529 14.96 35.12 14.30
C LEU A 529 15.12 36.66 14.24
N ALA A 530 15.20 37.35 15.41
CA ALA A 530 15.42 38.78 15.48
C ALA A 530 16.85 39.19 15.07
N GLU A 531 17.82 38.29 15.13
CA GLU A 531 19.20 38.51 14.70
C GLU A 531 19.39 38.37 13.16
N ILE A 532 18.39 37.90 12.40
CA ILE A 532 18.44 37.83 10.94
C ILE A 532 18.47 39.25 10.37
N PRO A 533 19.48 39.58 9.55
CA PRO A 533 19.62 40.92 9.00
C PRO A 533 18.46 41.29 8.05
N SER A 534 17.91 42.50 8.16
CA SER A 534 16.83 42.96 7.31
C SER A 534 17.19 43.06 5.81
N CYS A 535 18.47 43.15 5.47
CA CYS A 535 18.97 43.11 4.10
C CYS A 535 18.97 41.69 3.50
N HIS A 536 18.84 40.64 4.34
CA HIS A 536 18.72 39.22 3.94
C HIS A 536 17.56 38.60 4.73
N PRO A 537 16.32 39.00 4.46
CA PRO A 537 15.16 38.58 5.24
C PRO A 537 14.94 37.07 5.15
N LEU A 538 14.29 36.53 6.18
CA LEU A 538 13.89 35.11 6.14
C LEU A 538 12.87 34.88 5.03
N THR A 539 13.21 34.00 4.08
CA THR A 539 12.37 33.66 2.93
C THR A 539 11.83 32.23 3.00
N ALA A 540 12.52 31.33 3.68
CA ALA A 540 12.09 29.95 3.79
C ALA A 540 12.44 29.34 5.15
N VAL A 541 11.59 28.43 5.61
CA VAL A 541 11.79 27.62 6.82
C VAL A 541 11.70 26.14 6.43
N ILE A 542 12.74 25.38 6.80
CA ILE A 542 12.78 23.93 6.61
C ILE A 542 13.03 23.27 7.96
N HIS A 543 12.04 22.57 8.47
CA HIS A 543 12.10 21.93 9.77
C HIS A 543 12.41 20.44 9.64
N THR A 544 13.70 20.06 9.79
CA THR A 544 14.16 18.66 9.77
C THR A 544 14.54 18.14 11.17
N ALA A 545 14.50 18.98 12.20
CA ALA A 545 14.85 18.57 13.54
C ALA A 545 13.88 17.53 14.10
N GLY A 546 14.41 16.51 14.74
CA GLY A 546 13.63 15.47 15.39
C GLY A 546 14.53 14.46 16.11
N VAL A 547 13.91 13.67 16.97
CA VAL A 547 14.52 12.50 17.63
C VAL A 547 13.51 11.37 17.59
N ALA A 548 14.00 10.12 17.62
CA ALA A 548 13.19 8.93 17.81
C ALA A 548 13.53 8.29 19.16
N ASP A 549 12.50 7.82 19.86
CA ASP A 549 12.59 7.08 21.11
C ASP A 549 11.62 5.89 21.01
N ASN A 550 12.11 4.82 20.36
CA ASN A 550 11.29 3.68 20.00
C ASN A 550 11.05 2.78 21.21
N SER A 551 9.81 2.50 21.50
CA SER A 551 9.37 1.53 22.52
C SER A 551 7.92 1.13 22.28
N LEU A 552 7.57 -0.09 22.70
CA LEU A 552 6.18 -0.58 22.59
C LEU A 552 5.21 0.32 23.38
N ILE A 553 3.95 0.33 22.96
CA ILE A 553 2.90 1.17 23.55
C ILE A 553 2.77 0.92 25.06
N GLU A 554 2.93 -0.32 25.51
CA GLU A 554 2.83 -0.70 26.94
C GLU A 554 3.94 -0.09 27.81
N THR A 555 5.10 0.23 27.23
CA THR A 555 6.27 0.77 27.94
C THR A 555 6.46 2.24 27.72
N GLN A 556 5.68 2.88 26.86
CA GLN A 556 5.69 4.32 26.63
C GLN A 556 5.32 5.09 27.92
N THR A 557 5.93 6.22 28.13
CA THR A 557 5.69 7.09 29.30
C THR A 557 5.43 8.52 28.85
N ALA A 558 4.83 9.33 29.72
CA ALA A 558 4.68 10.77 29.47
C ALA A 558 6.03 11.44 29.15
N ARG A 559 7.12 10.98 29.78
CA ARG A 559 8.47 11.49 29.54
C ARG A 559 8.99 11.13 28.15
N SER A 560 8.78 9.88 27.69
CA SER A 560 9.19 9.46 26.34
C SER A 560 8.39 10.20 25.25
N VAL A 561 7.11 10.45 25.50
CA VAL A 561 6.26 11.29 24.63
C VAL A 561 6.80 12.71 24.55
N ASP A 562 7.07 13.36 25.71
CA ASP A 562 7.58 14.73 25.75
C ASP A 562 8.96 14.86 25.08
N SER A 563 9.84 13.88 25.26
CA SER A 563 11.20 13.88 24.68
C SER A 563 11.18 13.96 23.14
N VAL A 564 10.15 13.42 22.49
CA VAL A 564 9.99 13.40 21.04
C VAL A 564 9.16 14.56 20.53
N LEU A 565 8.08 14.94 21.25
CA LEU A 565 7.21 16.06 20.86
C LEU A 565 7.97 17.40 20.90
N ARG A 566 8.80 17.66 21.90
CA ARG A 566 9.50 18.94 22.07
C ARG A 566 10.33 19.36 20.85
N PRO A 567 11.31 18.58 20.37
CA PRO A 567 12.16 19.02 19.25
C PRO A 567 11.43 19.04 17.90
N LYS A 568 10.25 18.44 17.79
CA LYS A 568 9.51 18.29 16.55
C LYS A 568 8.22 19.11 16.54
N ALA A 569 7.27 18.81 17.40
CA ALA A 569 5.97 19.47 17.43
C ALA A 569 6.04 20.88 18.01
N ASP A 570 6.69 21.07 19.18
CA ASP A 570 6.79 22.40 19.79
C ASP A 570 7.63 23.34 18.92
N ALA A 571 8.75 22.85 18.42
CA ALA A 571 9.61 23.62 17.53
C ALA A 571 8.86 24.10 16.28
N ALA A 572 8.08 23.21 15.65
CA ALA A 572 7.26 23.55 14.50
C ALA A 572 6.18 24.58 14.83
N TRP A 573 5.53 24.44 15.99
CA TRP A 573 4.56 25.42 16.47
C TRP A 573 5.20 26.79 16.74
N HIS A 574 6.33 26.85 17.43
CA HIS A 574 7.05 28.10 17.67
C HIS A 574 7.52 28.75 16.36
N LEU A 575 8.03 27.96 15.41
CA LEU A 575 8.36 28.46 14.07
C LEU A 575 7.12 29.06 13.39
N HIS A 576 5.96 28.39 13.48
CA HIS A 576 4.70 28.92 12.94
C HIS A 576 4.36 30.26 13.57
N GLU A 577 4.23 30.33 14.90
CA GLU A 577 3.83 31.54 15.60
C GLU A 577 4.76 32.73 15.32
N LEU A 578 6.09 32.52 15.36
CA LEU A 578 7.08 33.57 15.20
C LEU A 578 7.26 34.01 13.72
N THR A 579 6.77 33.22 12.74
CA THR A 579 6.93 33.57 11.33
C THR A 579 5.62 33.74 10.56
N GLN A 580 4.46 33.66 11.22
CA GLN A 580 3.15 33.75 10.52
C GLN A 580 2.91 35.12 9.86
N HIS A 581 3.59 36.19 10.32
CA HIS A 581 3.49 37.54 9.76
C HIS A 581 4.64 37.88 8.79
N GLN A 582 5.55 36.94 8.54
CA GLN A 582 6.66 37.11 7.60
C GLN A 582 6.28 36.62 6.19
N PRO A 583 6.74 37.31 5.14
CA PRO A 583 6.41 36.91 3.76
C PRO A 583 7.27 35.70 3.31
N LEU A 584 7.05 34.56 3.94
CA LEU A 584 7.76 33.34 3.56
C LEU A 584 7.29 32.86 2.20
N ALA A 585 8.24 32.46 1.34
CA ALA A 585 7.94 31.74 0.11
C ALA A 585 7.50 30.30 0.42
N VAL A 586 8.15 29.66 1.40
CA VAL A 586 7.86 28.27 1.76
C VAL A 586 8.09 27.96 3.24
N PHE A 587 7.32 27.03 3.75
CA PHE A 587 7.44 26.46 5.10
C PHE A 587 7.33 24.93 4.99
N VAL A 588 8.49 24.23 5.02
CA VAL A 588 8.57 22.78 4.86
C VAL A 588 8.76 22.08 6.19
N LEU A 589 7.96 21.05 6.43
CA LEU A 589 8.02 20.19 7.60
C LEU A 589 8.41 18.76 7.19
N PHE A 590 9.48 18.22 7.78
CA PHE A 590 9.90 16.83 7.56
C PHE A 590 9.15 15.91 8.53
N SER A 591 8.01 15.41 8.09
CA SER A 591 7.20 14.38 8.72
C SER A 591 7.73 12.98 8.36
N SER A 592 6.96 11.92 8.66
CA SER A 592 7.34 10.53 8.39
C SER A 592 6.12 9.66 8.13
N THR A 593 6.28 8.65 7.26
CA THR A 593 5.29 7.55 7.07
C THR A 593 4.93 6.83 8.37
N ALA A 594 5.76 6.93 9.41
CA ALA A 594 5.46 6.42 10.74
C ALA A 594 4.14 6.98 11.33
N GLY A 595 3.76 8.22 10.94
CA GLY A 595 2.47 8.81 11.31
C GLY A 595 1.28 8.25 10.55
N LEU A 596 1.49 7.53 9.45
CA LEU A 596 0.44 7.08 8.55
C LEU A 596 0.22 5.54 8.60
N PHE A 597 1.27 4.74 8.42
CA PHE A 597 1.13 3.27 8.29
C PHE A 597 2.34 2.45 8.74
N VAL A 598 3.38 3.09 9.26
CA VAL A 598 4.61 2.42 9.72
C VAL A 598 4.91 2.87 11.13
N GLY A 599 4.22 2.32 12.11
CA GLY A 599 4.33 2.91 13.42
C GLY A 599 4.48 1.95 14.61
N ALA A 600 4.59 0.63 14.39
CA ALA A 600 4.79 -0.29 15.51
C ALA A 600 6.07 0.07 16.29
N GLY A 601 5.95 0.23 17.61
CA GLY A 601 7.04 0.67 18.48
C GLY A 601 7.41 2.15 18.38
N GLN A 602 6.60 2.99 17.71
CA GLN A 602 6.91 4.40 17.45
C GLN A 602 5.77 5.36 17.80
N ALA A 603 4.95 5.03 18.78
CA ALA A 603 3.72 5.77 19.09
C ALA A 603 3.96 7.27 19.33
N ASN A 604 4.99 7.66 20.10
CA ASN A 604 5.38 9.03 20.36
C ASN A 604 5.90 9.75 19.09
N TYR A 605 6.68 9.04 18.26
CA TYR A 605 7.20 9.56 17.00
C TYR A 605 6.10 9.74 15.96
N ALA A 606 5.21 8.76 15.84
CA ALA A 606 4.02 8.83 14.99
C ALA A 606 3.13 10.02 15.36
N ALA A 607 2.84 10.22 16.67
CA ALA A 607 2.08 11.36 17.17
C ALA A 607 2.70 12.70 16.76
N SER A 608 4.03 12.86 16.91
CA SER A 608 4.73 14.07 16.54
C SER A 608 4.68 14.38 15.04
N ASN A 609 4.72 13.37 14.19
CA ASN A 609 4.64 13.52 12.74
C ASN A 609 3.23 13.90 12.27
N VAL A 610 2.18 13.29 12.84
CA VAL A 610 0.79 13.67 12.52
C VAL A 610 0.50 15.11 12.95
N PHE A 611 1.12 15.61 14.05
CA PHE A 611 1.05 17.03 14.39
C PHE A 611 1.61 17.93 13.29
N LEU A 612 2.76 17.58 12.68
CA LEU A 612 3.34 18.35 11.58
C LEU A 612 2.40 18.39 10.36
N ASP A 613 1.80 17.23 10.03
CA ASP A 613 0.85 17.14 8.92
C ASP A 613 -0.41 17.99 9.18
N ALA A 614 -0.91 17.99 10.39
CA ALA A 614 -2.03 18.83 10.81
C ALA A 614 -1.67 20.33 10.80
N LEU A 615 -0.46 20.69 11.26
CA LEU A 615 0.03 22.06 11.24
C LEU A 615 0.17 22.61 9.81
N ALA A 616 0.64 21.78 8.87
CA ALA A 616 0.70 22.19 7.46
C ALA A 616 -0.70 22.47 6.90
N ARG A 617 -1.69 21.63 7.19
CA ARG A 617 -3.10 21.89 6.84
C ARG A 617 -3.62 23.17 7.50
N HIS A 618 -3.37 23.34 8.79
CA HIS A 618 -3.78 24.53 9.53
C HIS A 618 -3.20 25.83 8.93
N ARG A 619 -1.90 25.86 8.58
CA ARG A 619 -1.29 27.01 7.91
C ARG A 619 -1.96 27.30 6.56
N ARG A 620 -2.24 26.26 5.78
CA ARG A 620 -2.92 26.42 4.45
C ARG A 620 -4.35 26.96 4.60
N THR A 621 -5.11 26.57 5.63
CA THR A 621 -6.44 27.17 5.89
C THR A 621 -6.39 28.65 6.25
N GLN A 622 -5.23 29.13 6.74
CA GLN A 622 -4.96 30.54 7.01
C GLN A 622 -4.36 31.30 5.81
N GLY A 623 -4.20 30.65 4.65
CA GLY A 623 -3.57 31.23 3.46
C GLY A 623 -2.06 31.36 3.57
N LEU A 624 -1.42 30.68 4.54
CA LEU A 624 0.03 30.68 4.72
C LEU A 624 0.68 29.50 3.98
N PRO A 625 1.89 29.70 3.41
CA PRO A 625 2.61 28.61 2.75
C PRO A 625 2.95 27.53 3.76
N ALA A 626 2.71 26.26 3.38
CA ALA A 626 3.15 25.09 4.14
C ALA A 626 3.12 23.83 3.29
N LEU A 627 4.09 22.95 3.53
CA LEU A 627 4.19 21.62 2.97
C LEU A 627 4.77 20.68 4.03
N SER A 628 4.02 19.66 4.42
CA SER A 628 4.52 18.55 5.23
C SER A 628 4.86 17.37 4.33
N LEU A 629 6.06 16.81 4.49
CA LEU A 629 6.56 15.68 3.74
C LEU A 629 6.67 14.47 4.68
N ALA A 630 5.71 13.56 4.59
CA ALA A 630 5.70 12.30 5.34
C ALA A 630 6.63 11.29 4.66
N TRP A 631 7.94 11.46 4.91
CA TRP A 631 9.01 10.69 4.28
C TRP A 631 8.95 9.20 4.60
N GLY A 632 9.18 8.37 3.58
CA GLY A 632 9.71 7.03 3.75
C GLY A 632 11.15 7.04 4.27
N LEU A 633 11.75 5.87 4.43
CA LEU A 633 13.14 5.76 4.90
C LEU A 633 14.11 6.28 3.83
N TRP A 634 15.04 7.15 4.22
CA TRP A 634 16.18 7.54 3.38
C TRP A 634 17.33 6.52 3.55
N ALA A 635 18.05 6.23 2.46
CA ALA A 635 19.18 5.30 2.47
C ALA A 635 20.47 5.86 3.14
N GLU A 636 20.38 7.03 3.78
CA GLU A 636 21.48 7.66 4.50
C GLU A 636 21.95 6.79 5.67
N THR A 637 23.25 6.58 5.75
CA THR A 637 23.89 5.82 6.85
C THR A 637 24.16 6.68 8.10
N GLN A 638 23.90 7.99 8.05
CA GLN A 638 24.13 8.93 9.16
C GLN A 638 22.79 9.35 9.80
N GLY A 639 22.81 9.66 11.08
CA GLY A 639 21.64 10.13 11.81
C GLY A 639 20.74 9.01 12.35
N MET A 640 19.41 9.17 12.25
CA MET A 640 18.43 8.20 12.78
C MET A 640 18.42 6.90 11.96
N ALA A 641 18.55 6.98 10.64
CA ALA A 641 18.57 5.81 9.77
C ALA A 641 19.77 4.90 10.00
N GLY A 642 20.93 5.47 10.33
CA GLY A 642 22.14 4.69 10.63
C GLY A 642 22.10 3.91 11.96
N ARG A 643 21.01 4.01 12.73
CA ARG A 643 20.78 3.23 13.95
C ARG A 643 19.86 2.04 13.75
N LEU A 644 19.25 1.92 12.57
CA LEU A 644 18.40 0.79 12.23
C LEU A 644 19.24 -0.47 12.06
N VAL A 645 18.78 -1.57 12.64
CA VAL A 645 19.39 -2.89 12.47
C VAL A 645 18.73 -3.59 11.26
N GLU A 646 19.37 -4.63 10.74
CA GLU A 646 18.88 -5.36 9.55
C GLU A 646 17.42 -5.85 9.72
N ALA A 647 17.05 -6.26 10.92
CA ALA A 647 15.67 -6.67 11.24
C ALA A 647 14.64 -5.53 11.04
N ASP A 648 15.01 -4.28 11.31
CA ASP A 648 14.14 -3.11 11.06
C ASP A 648 13.98 -2.87 9.56
N LEU A 649 15.06 -2.98 8.79
CA LEU A 649 15.05 -2.83 7.34
C LEU A 649 14.19 -3.91 6.69
N GLU A 650 14.31 -5.15 7.15
CA GLU A 650 13.52 -6.26 6.65
C GLU A 650 12.02 -6.12 7.00
N ARG A 651 11.70 -5.57 8.17
CA ARG A 651 10.31 -5.22 8.53
C ARG A 651 9.73 -4.17 7.58
N ILE A 652 10.51 -3.13 7.27
CA ILE A 652 10.12 -2.07 6.33
C ILE A 652 9.90 -2.66 4.93
N ARG A 653 10.78 -3.56 4.45
CA ARG A 653 10.63 -4.26 3.17
C ARG A 653 9.38 -5.13 3.12
N ARG A 654 9.08 -5.88 4.20
CA ARG A 654 7.85 -6.71 4.28
C ARG A 654 6.56 -5.90 4.20
N MET A 655 6.59 -4.63 4.59
CA MET A 655 5.47 -3.70 4.40
C MET A 655 5.40 -3.12 2.97
N GLY A 656 6.26 -3.58 2.05
CA GLY A 656 6.32 -3.13 0.67
C GLY A 656 7.00 -1.77 0.49
N MET A 657 7.92 -1.42 1.38
CA MET A 657 8.69 -0.18 1.31
C MET A 657 10.19 -0.46 1.21
N ARG A 658 10.89 0.41 0.51
CA ARG A 658 12.35 0.39 0.40
C ARG A 658 12.97 1.74 0.75
N PRO A 659 14.23 1.76 1.20
CA PRO A 659 14.94 3.02 1.41
C PRO A 659 15.07 3.83 0.12
N LEU A 660 14.86 5.13 0.23
CA LEU A 660 15.05 6.10 -0.87
C LEU A 660 16.52 6.51 -0.94
N PRO A 661 17.20 6.32 -2.07
CA PRO A 661 18.52 6.93 -2.30
C PRO A 661 18.44 8.45 -2.15
N THR A 662 19.46 9.09 -1.56
CA THR A 662 19.46 10.52 -1.25
C THR A 662 19.17 11.39 -2.46
N GLY A 663 19.79 11.11 -3.61
CA GLY A 663 19.56 11.86 -4.86
C GLY A 663 18.10 11.76 -5.31
N ARG A 664 17.46 10.60 -5.14
CA ARG A 664 16.06 10.38 -5.50
C ARG A 664 15.12 11.07 -4.52
N ALA A 665 15.42 11.02 -3.24
CA ALA A 665 14.64 11.73 -2.22
C ALA A 665 14.67 13.26 -2.45
N LEU A 666 15.81 13.84 -2.83
CA LEU A 666 15.93 15.25 -3.18
C LEU A 666 15.16 15.59 -4.47
N ALA A 667 15.14 14.71 -5.46
CA ALA A 667 14.30 14.88 -6.65
C ALA A 667 12.80 14.84 -6.32
N LEU A 668 12.39 13.98 -5.38
CA LEU A 668 11.01 13.97 -4.86
C LEU A 668 10.67 15.24 -4.06
N LEU A 669 11.64 15.82 -3.33
CA LEU A 669 11.49 17.12 -2.69
C LEU A 669 11.18 18.20 -3.73
N ASP A 670 11.96 18.25 -4.81
CA ASP A 670 11.74 19.21 -5.89
C ASP A 670 10.35 19.04 -6.54
N SER A 671 9.96 17.80 -6.83
CA SER A 671 8.63 17.48 -7.37
C SER A 671 7.51 17.89 -6.42
N ALA A 672 7.69 17.64 -5.11
CA ALA A 672 6.70 17.97 -4.08
C ALA A 672 6.49 19.49 -3.94
N MET A 673 7.55 20.28 -4.16
CA MET A 673 7.46 21.75 -4.14
C MET A 673 6.60 22.33 -5.26
N ALA A 674 6.40 21.59 -6.34
CA ALA A 674 5.56 21.99 -7.47
C ALA A 674 4.08 21.62 -7.28
N VAL A 675 3.75 20.81 -6.28
CA VAL A 675 2.38 20.32 -6.04
C VAL A 675 1.66 21.21 -5.01
N ASP A 676 0.46 21.64 -5.33
CA ASP A 676 -0.39 22.42 -4.41
C ASP A 676 -1.13 21.50 -3.44
N ALA A 677 -0.40 20.94 -2.48
CA ALA A 677 -0.94 20.09 -1.42
C ALA A 677 -0.28 20.39 -0.08
N PRO A 678 -1.02 20.36 1.05
CA PRO A 678 -0.45 20.60 2.36
C PRO A 678 0.40 19.43 2.89
N VAL A 679 0.09 18.20 2.45
CA VAL A 679 0.76 16.97 2.90
C VAL A 679 1.00 16.06 1.72
N LEU A 680 2.25 15.63 1.55
CA LEU A 680 2.67 14.66 0.55
C LEU A 680 3.51 13.56 1.21
N VAL A 681 3.56 12.41 0.58
CA VAL A 681 4.22 11.20 1.09
C VAL A 681 5.23 10.72 0.06
N PRO A 682 6.48 11.20 0.11
CA PRO A 682 7.55 10.69 -0.73
C PRO A 682 8.04 9.35 -0.16
N VAL A 683 7.87 8.26 -0.90
CA VAL A 683 8.15 6.90 -0.42
C VAL A 683 8.68 6.01 -1.53
N GLY A 684 9.68 5.17 -1.23
CA GLY A 684 10.07 4.04 -2.07
C GLY A 684 9.12 2.87 -1.82
N LEU A 685 8.43 2.40 -2.86
CA LEU A 685 7.50 1.27 -2.77
C LEU A 685 8.08 0.05 -3.50
N GLU A 686 7.81 -1.14 -2.98
CA GLU A 686 8.17 -2.41 -3.60
C GLU A 686 6.90 -3.10 -4.12
N ALA A 687 6.55 -2.78 -5.37
CA ALA A 687 5.31 -3.21 -5.99
C ALA A 687 5.15 -4.75 -6.03
N ALA A 688 6.24 -5.50 -6.09
CA ALA A 688 6.23 -6.97 -6.04
C ALA A 688 5.73 -7.49 -4.69
N VAL A 689 6.22 -6.91 -3.59
CA VAL A 689 5.81 -7.28 -2.22
C VAL A 689 4.35 -6.90 -1.99
N LEU A 690 3.94 -5.71 -2.40
CA LEU A 690 2.56 -5.23 -2.27
C LEU A 690 1.55 -6.09 -3.05
N ARG A 691 1.96 -6.76 -4.14
CA ARG A 691 1.11 -7.65 -4.97
C ARG A 691 1.17 -9.11 -4.54
N SER A 692 2.05 -9.49 -3.62
CA SER A 692 2.21 -10.89 -3.20
C SER A 692 0.94 -11.42 -2.53
N PRO A 693 0.43 -12.60 -2.93
CA PRO A 693 -0.74 -13.20 -2.31
C PRO A 693 -0.43 -13.57 -0.85
N GLY A 694 -1.17 -13.01 0.10
CA GLY A 694 -1.09 -13.36 1.52
C GLY A 694 -0.26 -12.42 2.40
N GLY A 695 0.37 -11.37 1.86
CA GLY A 695 1.01 -10.33 2.67
C GLY A 695 -0.03 -9.35 3.27
N PRO A 696 0.15 -8.88 4.51
CA PRO A 696 -0.72 -7.86 5.10
C PRO A 696 -0.44 -6.50 4.45
N VAL A 697 -1.18 -6.16 3.39
CA VAL A 697 -1.11 -4.83 2.79
C VAL A 697 -1.84 -3.83 3.70
N PRO A 698 -1.17 -2.77 4.19
CA PRO A 698 -1.83 -1.73 4.96
C PRO A 698 -3.06 -1.17 4.25
N ALA A 699 -4.14 -0.90 4.98
CA ALA A 699 -5.41 -0.45 4.41
C ALA A 699 -5.23 0.79 3.50
N LEU A 700 -4.40 1.74 3.91
CA LEU A 700 -4.02 2.93 3.16
C LEU A 700 -3.36 2.67 1.79
N LEU A 701 -2.66 1.53 1.61
CA LEU A 701 -1.96 1.17 0.37
C LEU A 701 -2.81 0.29 -0.57
N ARG A 702 -4.00 -0.16 -0.15
CA ARG A 702 -4.85 -1.08 -0.93
C ARG A 702 -5.22 -0.55 -2.31
N THR A 703 -5.40 0.75 -2.45
CA THR A 703 -5.73 1.38 -3.74
C THR A 703 -4.57 1.38 -4.73
N LEU A 704 -3.33 1.29 -4.24
CA LEU A 704 -2.12 1.25 -5.07
C LEU A 704 -1.85 -0.16 -5.63
N VAL A 705 -2.52 -1.18 -5.08
CA VAL A 705 -2.35 -2.61 -5.39
C VAL A 705 -3.47 -3.12 -6.31
N ARG A 706 -4.07 -2.31 -7.15
CA ARG A 706 -5.17 -2.75 -8.03
C ARG A 706 -4.77 -3.95 -8.89
N ASN A 707 -5.34 -5.11 -8.56
CA ASN A 707 -5.44 -6.24 -9.46
C ASN A 707 -6.70 -6.06 -10.32
N PRO A 708 -6.61 -5.84 -11.63
CA PRO A 708 -7.79 -5.53 -12.46
C PRO A 708 -8.74 -6.72 -12.69
N MET A 709 -8.44 -7.90 -12.16
CA MET A 709 -9.27 -9.10 -12.32
C MET A 709 -9.62 -9.72 -10.98
N ARG A 710 -10.70 -9.29 -10.40
CA ARG A 710 -11.76 -9.96 -9.65
C ARG A 710 -12.42 -8.95 -8.74
N ARG A 711 -13.68 -8.65 -9.04
CA ARG A 711 -14.60 -7.99 -8.10
C ARG A 711 -14.65 -8.88 -6.86
N ALA A 712 -13.89 -8.53 -5.82
CA ALA A 712 -13.97 -9.21 -4.54
C ALA A 712 -15.34 -8.91 -3.93
N VAL A 713 -16.07 -9.94 -3.63
CA VAL A 713 -17.26 -9.84 -2.77
C VAL A 713 -16.77 -9.36 -1.40
N PRO A 714 -17.38 -8.35 -0.76
CA PRO A 714 -16.87 -7.70 0.45
C PRO A 714 -16.58 -8.62 1.64
N ALA A 715 -17.07 -9.85 1.63
CA ALA A 715 -16.85 -10.84 2.70
C ALA A 715 -15.45 -11.54 2.67
N ALA A 716 -14.62 -11.37 1.62
CA ALA A 716 -13.39 -12.15 1.47
C ALA A 716 -12.14 -11.55 2.17
N ALA A 717 -12.13 -10.25 2.50
CA ALA A 717 -10.96 -9.63 3.12
C ALA A 717 -10.85 -9.94 4.63
N ALA A 718 -11.98 -10.17 5.30
CA ALA A 718 -12.00 -10.62 6.71
C ALA A 718 -11.78 -12.14 6.84
N ALA A 719 -11.88 -12.90 5.74
CA ALA A 719 -11.80 -14.35 5.73
C ALA A 719 -10.37 -14.91 5.52
N ALA A 720 -9.39 -14.09 5.12
CA ALA A 720 -8.05 -14.59 4.80
C ALA A 720 -7.28 -15.17 6.01
N PRO A 721 -7.24 -14.55 7.20
CA PRO A 721 -6.63 -15.15 8.39
C PRO A 721 -7.42 -16.38 8.89
N ALA A 722 -8.77 -16.33 8.83
CA ALA A 722 -9.62 -17.44 9.21
C ALA A 722 -9.44 -18.64 8.25
N ALA A 723 -9.30 -18.39 6.94
CA ALA A 723 -9.03 -19.43 5.95
C ALA A 723 -7.63 -20.05 6.12
N ALA A 724 -6.62 -19.28 6.49
CA ALA A 724 -5.27 -19.79 6.76
C ALA A 724 -5.25 -20.68 8.02
N ALA A 725 -5.91 -20.23 9.08
CA ALA A 725 -6.08 -21.00 10.32
C ALA A 725 -6.90 -22.28 10.07
N GLU A 726 -7.93 -22.24 9.26
CA GLU A 726 -8.74 -23.39 8.88
C GLU A 726 -7.93 -24.38 8.02
N ALA A 727 -7.11 -23.90 7.06
CA ALA A 727 -6.20 -24.72 6.28
C ALA A 727 -5.13 -25.40 7.15
N LEU A 728 -4.56 -24.68 8.13
CA LEU A 728 -3.62 -25.25 9.10
C LEU A 728 -4.31 -26.31 9.97
N SER A 729 -5.50 -26.03 10.49
CA SER A 729 -6.34 -26.95 11.25
C SER A 729 -6.61 -28.24 10.49
N LEU A 730 -6.96 -28.12 9.21
CA LEU A 730 -7.22 -29.25 8.32
C LEU A 730 -5.95 -30.10 8.10
N ARG A 731 -4.81 -29.44 7.90
CA ARG A 731 -3.51 -30.14 7.78
C ARG A 731 -3.13 -30.88 9.05
N LEU A 732 -3.27 -30.25 10.21
CA LEU A 732 -2.97 -30.85 11.51
C LEU A 732 -3.88 -32.04 11.80
N SER A 733 -5.14 -32.03 11.37
CA SER A 733 -6.11 -33.07 11.67
C SER A 733 -5.76 -34.44 11.07
N GLY A 734 -5.07 -34.45 9.92
CA GLY A 734 -4.66 -35.67 9.21
C GLY A 734 -3.30 -36.26 9.61
N LEU A 735 -2.55 -35.60 10.52
CA LEU A 735 -1.17 -35.98 10.87
C LEU A 735 -1.08 -36.74 12.19
N SER A 736 -0.03 -37.57 12.32
CA SER A 736 0.36 -38.17 13.60
C SER A 736 0.82 -37.07 14.59
N GLN A 737 0.85 -37.35 15.89
CA GLN A 737 1.34 -36.37 16.89
C GLN A 737 2.76 -35.92 16.58
N ALA A 738 3.66 -36.84 16.24
CA ALA A 738 5.05 -36.51 15.94
C ALA A 738 5.16 -35.58 14.68
N ASP A 739 4.33 -35.82 13.65
CA ASP A 739 4.33 -34.98 12.45
C ASP A 739 3.70 -33.61 12.71
N ARG A 740 2.71 -33.53 13.62
CA ARG A 740 2.12 -32.25 14.06
C ARG A 740 3.15 -31.40 14.80
N ASP A 741 3.88 -32.01 15.74
CA ASP A 741 4.91 -31.33 16.52
C ASP A 741 6.03 -30.80 15.61
N LEU A 742 6.45 -31.56 14.60
CA LEU A 742 7.42 -31.14 13.59
C LEU A 742 6.88 -29.98 12.73
N LEU A 743 5.64 -30.08 12.25
CA LEU A 743 5.03 -29.04 11.43
C LEU A 743 4.89 -27.72 12.20
N LEU A 744 4.50 -27.77 13.48
CA LEU A 744 4.38 -26.58 14.32
C LEU A 744 5.76 -26.00 14.69
N LEU A 745 6.75 -26.86 14.91
CA LEU A 745 8.13 -26.40 15.11
C LEU A 745 8.67 -25.70 13.87
N ASP A 746 8.48 -26.26 12.69
CA ASP A 746 8.88 -25.64 11.44
C ASP A 746 8.12 -24.31 11.21
N LEU A 747 6.82 -24.26 11.51
CA LEU A 747 6.03 -23.02 11.47
C LEU A 747 6.63 -21.93 12.36
N VAL A 748 7.00 -22.25 13.60
CA VAL A 748 7.63 -21.30 14.53
C VAL A 748 8.99 -20.85 14.01
N ARG A 749 9.83 -21.78 13.52
CA ARG A 749 11.18 -21.49 13.01
C ARG A 749 11.16 -20.65 11.74
N ASP A 750 10.24 -20.94 10.82
CA ASP A 750 10.11 -20.17 9.56
C ASP A 750 9.63 -18.74 9.84
N ASN A 751 8.66 -18.56 10.76
CA ASN A 751 8.23 -17.23 11.16
C ASN A 751 9.34 -16.48 11.95
N ALA A 752 10.10 -17.17 12.82
CA ALA A 752 11.22 -16.58 13.52
C ALA A 752 12.35 -16.17 12.56
N ALA A 753 12.65 -17.00 11.56
CA ALA A 753 13.61 -16.67 10.51
C ALA A 753 13.15 -15.47 9.69
N ALA A 754 11.87 -15.43 9.32
CA ALA A 754 11.29 -14.31 8.59
C ALA A 754 11.40 -12.99 9.39
N VAL A 755 11.18 -13.02 10.72
CA VAL A 755 11.33 -11.84 11.59
C VAL A 755 12.77 -11.36 11.63
N LEU A 756 13.74 -12.27 11.69
CA LEU A 756 15.18 -11.93 11.78
C LEU A 756 15.83 -11.66 10.41
N GLY A 757 15.11 -11.80 9.29
CA GLY A 757 15.66 -11.63 7.95
C GLY A 757 16.51 -12.82 7.46
N HIS A 758 16.32 -14.00 8.04
CA HIS A 758 17.00 -15.22 7.58
C HIS A 758 16.22 -15.91 6.48
N GLY A 759 16.88 -16.39 5.44
CA GLY A 759 16.23 -17.01 4.27
C GLY A 759 15.54 -18.38 4.51
N SER A 760 15.72 -19.00 5.68
CA SER A 760 15.12 -20.30 6.03
C SER A 760 15.07 -20.51 7.55
N GLY A 761 14.00 -21.13 8.04
CA GLY A 761 13.85 -21.56 9.43
C GLY A 761 14.89 -22.60 9.87
N GLN A 762 15.56 -23.28 8.93
CA GLN A 762 16.61 -24.25 9.24
C GLN A 762 17.82 -23.63 9.98
N HIS A 763 18.04 -22.33 9.86
CA HIS A 763 19.10 -21.61 10.57
C HIS A 763 18.74 -21.28 12.02
N ILE A 764 17.47 -21.46 12.43
CA ILE A 764 17.00 -21.22 13.78
C ILE A 764 17.15 -22.51 14.60
N ASP A 765 18.00 -22.47 15.62
CA ASP A 765 18.16 -23.59 16.56
C ASP A 765 16.90 -23.70 17.43
N PRO A 766 16.21 -24.86 17.42
CA PRO A 766 14.94 -25.06 18.16
C PRO A 766 15.07 -24.91 19.68
N GLU A 767 16.23 -25.21 20.25
CA GLU A 767 16.47 -25.18 21.69
C GLU A 767 17.05 -23.84 22.19
N ARG A 768 17.50 -22.98 21.31
CA ARG A 768 18.14 -21.73 21.67
C ARG A 768 17.10 -20.66 21.97
N ALA A 769 17.33 -19.91 23.06
CA ALA A 769 16.39 -18.87 23.47
C ALA A 769 16.29 -17.76 22.41
N PHE A 770 15.08 -17.25 22.16
CA PHE A 770 14.83 -16.16 21.21
C PHE A 770 15.72 -14.94 21.47
N LYS A 771 15.92 -14.58 22.73
CA LYS A 771 16.82 -13.50 23.13
C LYS A 771 18.27 -13.71 22.65
N ASP A 772 18.74 -14.96 22.67
CA ASP A 772 20.13 -15.29 22.30
C ASP A 772 20.34 -15.40 20.79
N ILE A 773 19.26 -15.47 20.02
CA ILE A 773 19.28 -15.44 18.54
C ILE A 773 18.95 -14.05 17.98
N GLY A 774 18.79 -13.03 18.85
CA GLY A 774 18.67 -11.64 18.43
C GLY A 774 17.26 -11.04 18.47
N PHE A 775 16.30 -11.70 19.16
CA PHE A 775 14.96 -11.12 19.34
C PHE A 775 14.98 -9.99 20.37
N ASP A 776 14.54 -8.83 19.97
CA ASP A 776 14.15 -7.72 20.84
C ASP A 776 12.62 -7.73 21.08
N SER A 777 12.12 -6.76 21.84
CA SER A 777 10.69 -6.68 22.17
C SER A 777 9.80 -6.49 20.94
N LEU A 778 10.30 -5.82 19.90
CA LEU A 778 9.53 -5.56 18.68
C LEU A 778 9.49 -6.79 17.77
N ALA A 779 10.62 -7.50 17.64
CA ALA A 779 10.69 -8.79 16.96
C ALA A 779 9.77 -9.84 17.64
N ALA A 780 9.66 -9.78 18.96
CA ALA A 780 8.74 -10.64 19.73
C ALA A 780 7.26 -10.37 19.36
N VAL A 781 6.88 -9.10 19.21
CA VAL A 781 5.53 -8.72 18.79
C VAL A 781 5.26 -9.14 17.34
N ASP A 782 6.24 -8.98 16.45
CA ASP A 782 6.13 -9.40 15.05
C ASP A 782 5.91 -10.92 14.95
N LEU A 783 6.70 -11.72 15.70
CA LEU A 783 6.55 -13.18 15.74
C LEU A 783 5.17 -13.58 16.26
N ARG A 784 4.70 -12.96 17.35
CA ARG A 784 3.36 -13.18 17.91
C ARG A 784 2.28 -12.92 16.86
N ASN A 785 2.37 -11.78 16.14
CA ASN A 785 1.38 -11.39 15.15
C ASN A 785 1.35 -12.36 13.96
N LEU A 786 2.51 -12.79 13.46
CA LEU A 786 2.63 -13.78 12.39
C LEU A 786 2.07 -15.14 12.80
N LEU A 787 2.41 -15.62 13.98
CA LEU A 787 1.88 -16.88 14.53
C LEU A 787 0.38 -16.80 14.80
N GLY A 788 -0.12 -15.68 15.33
CA GLY A 788 -1.55 -15.44 15.51
C GLY A 788 -2.33 -15.47 14.19
N ALA A 789 -1.80 -14.83 13.15
CA ALA A 789 -2.39 -14.86 11.81
C ALA A 789 -2.37 -16.27 11.18
N ALA A 790 -1.30 -17.05 11.40
CA ALA A 790 -1.16 -18.40 10.84
C ALA A 790 -2.02 -19.45 11.58
N THR A 791 -2.17 -19.30 12.89
CA THR A 791 -2.86 -20.29 13.75
C THR A 791 -4.30 -19.92 14.07
N GLY A 792 -4.68 -18.65 13.93
CA GLY A 792 -5.96 -18.11 14.40
C GLY A 792 -6.06 -17.98 15.93
N LEU A 793 -4.98 -18.27 16.65
CA LEU A 793 -4.92 -18.13 18.11
C LEU A 793 -4.68 -16.67 18.51
N ARG A 794 -5.30 -16.27 19.63
CA ARG A 794 -5.00 -14.99 20.28
C ARG A 794 -3.84 -15.20 21.26
N LEU A 795 -2.65 -14.80 20.82
CA LEU A 795 -1.41 -15.02 21.57
C LEU A 795 -1.08 -13.81 22.45
N PRO A 796 -0.60 -14.00 23.69
CA PRO A 796 -0.28 -12.91 24.60
C PRO A 796 0.96 -12.11 24.13
N ALA A 797 1.08 -10.85 24.55
CA ALA A 797 2.23 -10.01 24.25
C ALA A 797 3.54 -10.56 24.85
N THR A 798 3.43 -11.32 25.94
CA THR A 798 4.57 -11.95 26.64
C THR A 798 5.00 -13.28 26.03
N LEU A 799 4.39 -13.75 24.93
CA LEU A 799 4.56 -15.07 24.33
C LEU A 799 6.02 -15.54 24.26
N VAL A 800 6.92 -14.72 23.74
CA VAL A 800 8.35 -15.05 23.55
C VAL A 800 9.11 -15.09 24.89
N PHE A 801 8.61 -14.39 25.91
CA PHE A 801 9.19 -14.40 27.26
C PHE A 801 8.68 -15.61 28.07
N ASP A 802 7.42 -15.97 27.91
CA ASP A 802 6.79 -17.13 28.58
C ASP A 802 7.27 -18.46 27.97
N PHE A 803 7.51 -18.47 26.66
CA PHE A 803 7.99 -19.60 25.87
C PHE A 803 9.31 -19.26 25.17
N PRO A 804 10.43 -19.26 25.88
CA PRO A 804 11.64 -18.58 25.46
C PRO A 804 12.42 -19.25 24.30
N ALA A 805 12.03 -20.45 23.84
CA ALA A 805 12.68 -21.15 22.74
C ALA A 805 11.66 -21.64 21.70
N PRO A 806 12.03 -21.77 20.42
CA PRO A 806 11.14 -22.26 19.37
C PRO A 806 10.45 -23.59 19.67
N ALA A 807 11.17 -24.57 20.24
CA ALA A 807 10.61 -25.86 20.59
C ALA A 807 9.56 -25.75 21.70
N VAL A 808 9.81 -24.92 22.72
CA VAL A 808 8.87 -24.68 23.83
C VAL A 808 7.61 -23.97 23.33
N LEU A 809 7.77 -22.99 22.44
CA LEU A 809 6.66 -22.28 21.84
C LEU A 809 5.83 -23.18 20.90
N ALA A 810 6.47 -24.03 20.10
CA ALA A 810 5.77 -25.01 19.27
C ALA A 810 4.94 -26.01 20.08
N ALA A 811 5.49 -26.47 21.20
CA ALA A 811 4.76 -27.36 22.14
C ALA A 811 3.53 -26.66 22.77
N HIS A 812 3.66 -25.37 23.10
CA HIS A 812 2.51 -24.58 23.58
C HIS A 812 1.43 -24.46 22.50
N LEU A 813 1.80 -24.11 21.26
CA LEU A 813 0.85 -24.04 20.14
C LEU A 813 0.16 -25.39 19.88
N ALA A 814 0.89 -26.51 20.02
CA ALA A 814 0.31 -27.85 19.92
C ALA A 814 -0.72 -28.11 21.01
N ALA A 815 -0.43 -27.70 22.26
CA ALA A 815 -1.34 -27.85 23.38
C ALA A 815 -2.64 -27.04 23.22
N GLU A 816 -2.58 -25.86 22.61
CA GLU A 816 -3.74 -24.99 22.36
C GLU A 816 -4.57 -25.45 21.14
N LEU A 817 -3.92 -25.87 20.05
CA LEU A 817 -4.57 -26.24 18.79
C LEU A 817 -5.19 -27.64 18.83
N VAL A 818 -4.51 -28.64 19.43
CA VAL A 818 -4.94 -30.05 19.40
C VAL A 818 -6.24 -30.32 20.19
N PRO A 819 -6.51 -29.74 21.38
CA PRO A 819 -7.78 -29.90 22.07
C PRO A 819 -8.98 -29.33 21.30
N ALA A 820 -8.78 -28.19 20.62
CA ALA A 820 -9.81 -27.58 19.77
C ALA A 820 -10.15 -28.46 18.56
N LEU A 821 -9.16 -29.12 17.97
CA LEU A 821 -9.32 -30.06 16.87
C LEU A 821 -10.01 -31.37 17.29
N SER A 822 -9.60 -31.91 18.43
CA SER A 822 -10.19 -33.15 18.95
C SER A 822 -11.65 -32.97 19.38
N SER A 823 -12.00 -31.83 19.97
CA SER A 823 -13.39 -31.50 20.32
C SER A 823 -14.27 -31.31 19.07
N ARG A 824 -13.74 -30.73 18.03
CA ARG A 824 -14.47 -30.54 16.74
C ARG A 824 -14.62 -31.86 15.99
N GLN A 825 -13.56 -32.65 15.89
CA GLN A 825 -13.61 -33.99 15.27
C GLN A 825 -14.53 -34.95 16.03
N SER A 826 -14.55 -34.93 17.36
CA SER A 826 -15.47 -35.70 18.15
C SER A 826 -16.92 -35.32 17.89
N LEU A 827 -17.21 -34.00 17.75
CA LEU A 827 -18.55 -33.52 17.46
C LEU A 827 -19.03 -33.93 16.07
N PHE A 828 -18.18 -33.78 15.04
CA PHE A 828 -18.50 -34.19 13.67
C PHE A 828 -18.63 -35.71 13.55
N ALA A 829 -17.75 -36.49 14.18
CA ALA A 829 -17.85 -37.96 14.20
C ALA A 829 -19.11 -38.45 14.91
N GLU A 830 -19.62 -37.71 15.91
CA GLU A 830 -20.87 -38.00 16.59
C GLU A 830 -22.08 -37.65 15.73
N ILE A 831 -22.01 -36.52 14.98
CA ILE A 831 -23.02 -36.14 13.99
C ILE A 831 -23.07 -37.15 12.85
N ASP A 832 -21.96 -37.56 12.27
CA ASP A 832 -21.88 -38.61 11.22
C ASP A 832 -22.40 -39.96 11.71
N ARG A 833 -22.18 -40.30 12.97
CA ARG A 833 -22.71 -41.51 13.60
C ARG A 833 -24.22 -41.45 13.80
N LEU A 834 -24.74 -40.30 14.22
CA LEU A 834 -26.16 -40.01 14.32
C LEU A 834 -26.83 -40.04 12.93
N GLU A 835 -26.22 -39.40 11.94
CA GLU A 835 -26.72 -39.43 10.54
C GLU A 835 -26.76 -40.86 9.99
N SER A 836 -25.67 -41.63 10.17
CA SER A 836 -25.62 -43.03 9.75
C SER A 836 -26.65 -43.91 10.46
N ALA A 837 -26.92 -43.68 11.77
CA ALA A 837 -27.94 -44.39 12.53
C ALA A 837 -29.36 -44.03 12.08
N LEU A 838 -29.62 -42.75 11.77
CA LEU A 838 -30.90 -42.29 11.26
C LEU A 838 -31.20 -42.83 9.86
N LEU A 839 -30.17 -42.89 9.00
CA LEU A 839 -30.29 -43.41 7.63
C LEU A 839 -30.36 -44.95 7.57
N ALA A 840 -29.88 -45.64 8.60
CA ALA A 840 -29.93 -47.11 8.74
C ALA A 840 -31.25 -47.63 9.32
N SER A 841 -32.11 -46.77 9.84
CA SER A 841 -33.44 -47.17 10.35
C SER A 841 -34.37 -47.41 9.14
N PRO A 842 -34.88 -48.64 8.90
CA PRO A 842 -35.70 -48.94 7.75
C PRO A 842 -37.05 -48.19 7.86
N PRO A 843 -37.64 -47.77 6.73
CA PRO A 843 -39.00 -47.23 6.69
C PRO A 843 -39.95 -48.44 6.81
N ASP A 844 -40.32 -48.87 8.00
CA ASP A 844 -41.33 -49.88 8.21
C ASP A 844 -42.74 -49.26 8.29
N GLU A 845 -43.61 -49.70 7.37
CA GLU A 845 -44.97 -49.34 7.33
C GLU A 845 -45.74 -49.89 8.57
N GLY A 846 -46.02 -48.99 9.54
CA GLY A 846 -47.12 -49.18 10.50
C GLY A 846 -46.75 -49.88 11.79
N GLU A 847 -46.27 -49.22 12.78
CA GLU A 847 -46.44 -49.29 14.22
C GLU A 847 -45.45 -48.42 15.06
N HIS A 848 -44.48 -47.75 14.37
CA HIS A 848 -43.44 -46.96 15.05
C HIS A 848 -43.44 -45.46 14.74
N ASP A 849 -44.58 -44.93 14.24
CA ASP A 849 -44.71 -43.48 13.96
C ASP A 849 -44.47 -42.60 15.18
N GLY A 850 -44.66 -43.13 16.38
CA GLY A 850 -44.39 -42.42 17.66
C GLY A 850 -42.89 -42.25 18.00
N GLU A 851 -42.06 -43.24 17.68
CA GLU A 851 -40.62 -43.18 18.03
C GLU A 851 -39.86 -42.26 17.09
N HIS A 852 -40.22 -42.24 15.79
CA HIS A 852 -39.63 -41.33 14.80
C HIS A 852 -40.03 -39.87 15.07
N ALA A 853 -41.25 -39.60 15.48
CA ALA A 853 -41.77 -38.29 15.89
C ALA A 853 -41.03 -37.79 17.16
N GLU A 854 -40.72 -38.69 18.10
CA GLU A 854 -40.04 -38.34 19.34
C GLU A 854 -38.57 -38.04 19.09
N VAL A 855 -37.87 -38.78 18.21
CA VAL A 855 -36.51 -38.49 17.76
C VAL A 855 -36.42 -37.17 17.01
N ALA A 856 -37.35 -36.90 16.11
CA ALA A 856 -37.43 -35.63 15.39
C ALA A 856 -37.61 -34.43 16.34
N ALA A 857 -38.51 -34.57 17.32
CA ALA A 857 -38.74 -33.52 18.33
C ALA A 857 -37.54 -33.30 19.24
N LEU A 858 -36.76 -34.34 19.56
CA LEU A 858 -35.50 -34.25 20.29
C LEU A 858 -34.40 -33.52 19.46
N LEU A 859 -34.27 -33.85 18.18
CA LEU A 859 -33.33 -33.17 17.28
C LEU A 859 -33.66 -31.71 17.14
N ASP A 860 -34.93 -31.36 16.93
CA ASP A 860 -35.39 -29.97 16.88
C ASP A 860 -35.14 -29.20 18.19
N THR A 861 -35.30 -29.87 19.31
CA THR A 861 -35.00 -29.28 20.60
C THR A 861 -33.51 -29.06 20.81
N LEU A 862 -32.66 -29.97 20.30
CA LEU A 862 -31.21 -29.89 20.40
C LEU A 862 -30.66 -28.80 19.49
N VAL A 863 -31.18 -28.68 18.25
CA VAL A 863 -30.87 -27.60 17.30
C VAL A 863 -31.29 -26.24 17.86
N ARG A 864 -32.45 -26.16 18.50
CA ARG A 864 -32.96 -24.94 19.15
C ARG A 864 -32.07 -24.54 20.35
N LYS A 865 -31.73 -25.45 21.21
CA LYS A 865 -30.78 -25.19 22.33
C LYS A 865 -29.40 -24.79 21.88
N TRP A 866 -28.94 -25.34 20.78
CA TRP A 866 -27.66 -24.99 20.20
C TRP A 866 -27.67 -23.60 19.52
N ARG A 867 -28.76 -23.25 18.82
CA ARG A 867 -29.00 -21.90 18.29
C ARG A 867 -29.18 -20.87 19.43
N ASP A 868 -29.91 -21.19 20.48
CA ASP A 868 -30.12 -20.32 21.65
C ASP A 868 -28.81 -20.06 22.43
N ARG A 869 -27.91 -21.04 22.46
CA ARG A 869 -26.54 -20.84 23.02
C ARG A 869 -25.65 -19.98 22.14
N ARG A 870 -25.84 -20.00 20.82
CA ARG A 870 -25.19 -19.10 19.87
C ARG A 870 -25.88 -17.75 19.78
N GLY A 871 -27.21 -17.71 19.99
CA GLY A 871 -28.05 -16.53 19.93
C GLY A 871 -28.13 -15.72 21.23
N ALA A 872 -27.34 -16.04 22.24
CA ALA A 872 -27.07 -15.11 23.34
C ALA A 872 -26.16 -13.93 22.88
N GLY A 873 -25.84 -13.88 21.58
CA GLY A 873 -25.05 -12.83 20.94
C GLY A 873 -25.60 -12.26 19.62
N GLN A 874 -26.67 -12.81 19.03
CA GLN A 874 -27.29 -12.25 17.83
C GLN A 874 -28.74 -12.72 17.66
N ASP A 875 -29.64 -11.78 17.40
CA ASP A 875 -31.02 -11.85 16.88
C ASP A 875 -32.15 -11.99 17.90
N ALA A 876 -32.67 -10.84 18.32
CA ALA A 876 -34.07 -10.66 18.54
C ALA A 876 -34.78 -10.40 17.21
N VAL A 877 -34.98 -11.40 16.38
CA VAL A 877 -35.94 -11.35 15.29
C VAL A 877 -37.33 -11.52 15.92
N VAL A 878 -38.14 -10.53 15.73
CA VAL A 878 -39.58 -10.55 16.07
C VAL A 878 -40.21 -11.82 15.50
N ARG A 879 -40.58 -12.76 16.36
CA ARG A 879 -41.43 -13.90 15.96
C ARG A 879 -42.83 -13.39 15.78
N THR A 880 -43.26 -13.20 14.54
CA THR A 880 -44.66 -13.16 14.18
C THR A 880 -45.21 -14.56 14.40
N ASP A 881 -46.19 -14.67 15.31
CA ASP A 881 -46.83 -15.94 15.69
C ASP A 881 -47.82 -16.31 14.55
N TYR A 882 -47.37 -17.16 13.63
CA TYR A 882 -48.18 -17.56 12.47
C TYR A 882 -49.27 -18.60 12.77
N GLU A 883 -49.36 -19.10 14.00
CA GLU A 883 -50.43 -20.06 14.39
C GLU A 883 -51.83 -19.41 14.61
N SER A 884 -51.90 -18.09 14.64
CA SER A 884 -53.16 -17.33 14.80
C SER A 884 -53.47 -16.39 13.62
N ALA A 885 -52.64 -16.40 12.58
CA ALA A 885 -52.78 -15.51 11.41
C ALA A 885 -53.87 -16.04 10.46
N THR A 886 -54.67 -15.16 9.90
CA THR A 886 -55.68 -15.47 8.88
C THR A 886 -55.00 -15.73 7.52
N ASP A 887 -55.66 -16.49 6.63
CA ASP A 887 -55.13 -16.81 5.32
C ASP A 887 -54.69 -15.55 4.51
N ASP A 888 -55.37 -14.42 4.67
CA ASP A 888 -55.07 -13.16 4.02
C ASP A 888 -53.77 -12.51 4.57
N GLU A 889 -53.45 -12.68 5.86
CA GLU A 889 -52.23 -12.19 6.47
C GLU A 889 -51.04 -13.07 6.10
N LEU A 890 -51.22 -14.36 5.89
CA LEU A 890 -50.23 -15.30 5.41
C LEU A 890 -49.87 -15.03 3.94
N PHE A 891 -50.84 -14.73 3.08
CA PHE A 891 -50.60 -14.36 1.70
C PHE A 891 -49.90 -13.00 1.57
N ALA A 892 -50.23 -12.02 2.40
CA ALA A 892 -49.56 -10.73 2.40
C ALA A 892 -48.08 -10.83 2.86
N ALA A 893 -47.77 -11.76 3.78
CA ALA A 893 -46.38 -12.03 4.20
C ALA A 893 -45.56 -12.74 3.11
N LEU A 894 -46.18 -13.67 2.37
CA LEU A 894 -45.55 -14.37 1.24
C LEU A 894 -45.29 -13.44 0.05
N ASP A 895 -46.19 -12.50 -0.25
CA ASP A 895 -45.97 -11.51 -1.32
C ASP A 895 -44.88 -10.50 -0.95
N GLY A 896 -44.60 -10.25 0.33
CA GLY A 896 -43.54 -9.40 0.80
C GLY A 896 -42.12 -10.06 0.71
N GLU A 897 -42.03 -11.40 0.79
CA GLU A 897 -40.78 -12.14 0.68
C GLU A 897 -40.40 -12.52 -0.77
N ILE A 898 -41.34 -12.57 -1.69
CA ILE A 898 -41.12 -12.81 -3.12
C ILE A 898 -41.16 -11.47 -3.85
N GLY A 899 -40.16 -10.65 -3.61
CA GLY A 899 -39.98 -9.42 -4.38
C GLY A 899 -39.72 -9.73 -5.87
N LEU A 900 -40.73 -9.65 -6.70
CA LEU A 900 -40.64 -9.49 -8.16
C LEU A 900 -41.43 -8.21 -8.55
N PRO A 901 -40.88 -7.49 -9.59
CA PRO A 901 -41.09 -6.06 -9.82
C PRO A 901 -42.47 -5.63 -10.12
#